data_51889cdb82eca4474d9571ea664b6fc5
#
_entry.id   51889cdb82eca4474d9571ea664b6fc5
#
_cell.length_a   1.000
_cell.length_b   1.000
_cell.length_c   1.000
_cell.angle_alpha   90.00
_cell.angle_beta   90.00
_cell.angle_gamma   90.00
#
_symmetry.space_group_name_H-M   'P 1'
#
loop_
_entity.id
_entity.type
_entity.pdbx_description
1 polymer ?
#
loop_
_entity_poly.entity_id
_entity_poly.type
_entity_poly.pdbx_seq_one_letter_code
_entity_poly.pdbx_strand_id
1 'polypeptide(L)'
;MDNREARQVAVIGGGPRGTSVVERLVAGHRYRGDAAPDLVIHVVEPHDPGPGHIWRTDQSRLFLMNTPCLYPTVVPVGDAADRMAAPPVALSFDAWRRRVVDGLIGGLTVDDRTECTTLTSSGFPSRALYGRYLTWVFGEVVRLAPSGVSIVHHRKEAVSLDRADRADRADRADRADRADRADRADRADRADRADRAAGQGWDIGLDDGQVLRADDVVLAVGHLPATLTPEQEKLQDAAARHGLQYWPPAVPADVAWNRLPAGKTVLIRGLGLNFFDAMIQVTEGRGGRFSSAGDGRLEYTPSGKEPRLVAASRRGVPYRAKASLESYIPRSVRLSFCTVERVLAFRRSGIQPGFDHDLWPLLHRDTLWAYYSTLCRTEPHCLTGTPDVLLGELDAALNLEGPAWEAAAAAAIGALVPADRRIDVESLAHPFAGRRFDDGEGFSAAVLAYLDEDAAGSARGEDDPLKMAIGAMNAGRSVIKEAVADGGISGASWNAELRGWFEPLVEGLASGPPPLRIAQLAALVRAGIVRFVGPNPAFGFDPDEGLFRAASPWVRGEAFTARYLVEAMMPANRVSTSLSPLMRDLLANGTVRPRTFMAEDGVPVTSAGLDVTAPPYRAVDNTGREQGSLFVIGLQLASVQWGTAIAAEAGAPLGAGARTLLDADAIAAAITSAATSAATAAAVHTSSRASTSS
;
A
#
# COMPACT_ATOMS: atom_id res chain seq x y z
N MET A 1 -21.35 37.84 21.03
CA MET A 1 -20.66 36.59 20.65
C MET A 1 -21.51 35.95 19.56
N ASP A 2 -21.05 36.05 18.35
CA ASP A 2 -21.74 35.45 17.20
C ASP A 2 -21.77 33.93 17.39
N ASN A 3 -22.94 33.37 17.51
CA ASN A 3 -23.15 31.92 17.70
C ASN A 3 -22.94 31.22 16.33
N ARG A 4 -21.70 31.23 15.85
CA ARG A 4 -21.35 30.45 14.63
C ARG A 4 -21.36 28.97 15.01
N GLU A 5 -22.26 28.23 14.43
CA GLU A 5 -22.32 26.76 14.59
C GLU A 5 -21.00 26.17 14.09
N ALA A 6 -20.34 25.31 14.89
CA ALA A 6 -19.08 24.70 14.55
C ALA A 6 -19.27 23.73 13.36
N ARG A 7 -18.36 23.77 12.39
CA ARG A 7 -18.41 22.87 11.23
C ARG A 7 -18.10 21.44 11.65
N GLN A 8 -18.95 20.52 11.25
CA GLN A 8 -18.86 19.11 11.58
C GLN A 8 -18.13 18.36 10.45
N VAL A 9 -17.03 17.71 10.75
CA VAL A 9 -16.21 16.95 9.79
C VAL A 9 -16.08 15.51 10.27
N ALA A 10 -16.53 14.54 9.47
CA ALA A 10 -16.37 13.13 9.80
C ALA A 10 -15.21 12.51 9.00
N VAL A 11 -14.28 11.90 9.71
CA VAL A 11 -13.20 11.08 9.14
C VAL A 11 -13.52 9.62 9.42
N ILE A 12 -13.94 8.89 8.39
CA ILE A 12 -14.27 7.47 8.49
C ILE A 12 -13.02 6.65 8.23
N GLY A 13 -12.50 6.03 9.30
CA GLY A 13 -11.21 5.36 9.35
C GLY A 13 -10.15 6.19 10.06
N GLY A 14 -9.78 5.77 11.27
CA GLY A 14 -8.81 6.44 12.15
C GLY A 14 -7.38 5.89 12.02
N GLY A 15 -7.06 5.13 10.97
CA GLY A 15 -5.70 4.64 10.69
C GLY A 15 -4.75 5.76 10.24
N PRO A 16 -3.55 5.41 9.70
CA PRO A 16 -2.52 6.41 9.34
C PRO A 16 -3.03 7.53 8.41
N ARG A 17 -3.89 7.20 7.44
CA ARG A 17 -4.45 8.19 6.49
C ARG A 17 -5.42 9.15 7.17
N GLY A 18 -6.34 8.62 7.98
CA GLY A 18 -7.25 9.44 8.78
C GLY A 18 -6.48 10.32 9.76
N THR A 19 -5.45 9.79 10.41
CA THR A 19 -4.56 10.57 11.30
C THR A 19 -3.89 11.74 10.57
N SER A 20 -3.38 11.53 9.34
CA SER A 20 -2.80 12.62 8.54
C SER A 20 -3.84 13.69 8.20
N VAL A 21 -5.09 13.31 7.89
CA VAL A 21 -6.18 14.27 7.63
C VAL A 21 -6.52 15.08 8.89
N VAL A 22 -6.70 14.41 10.02
CA VAL A 22 -6.99 15.08 11.31
C VAL A 22 -5.86 16.06 11.68
N GLU A 23 -4.62 15.63 11.53
CA GLU A 23 -3.45 16.45 11.78
C GLU A 23 -3.42 17.69 10.85
N ARG A 24 -3.71 17.53 9.55
CA ARG A 24 -3.76 18.66 8.61
C ARG A 24 -4.92 19.61 8.88
N LEU A 25 -6.08 19.12 9.31
CA LEU A 25 -7.20 19.97 9.73
C LEU A 25 -6.81 20.84 10.94
N VAL A 26 -6.16 20.24 11.94
CA VAL A 26 -5.66 20.96 13.14
C VAL A 26 -4.59 21.98 12.73
N ALA A 27 -3.63 21.61 11.88
CA ALA A 27 -2.58 22.51 11.41
C ALA A 27 -3.14 23.68 10.59
N GLY A 28 -4.08 23.41 9.68
CA GLY A 28 -4.75 24.43 8.88
C GLY A 28 -5.56 25.41 9.72
N HIS A 29 -6.26 24.93 10.76
CA HIS A 29 -6.96 25.78 11.71
C HIS A 29 -5.98 26.68 12.50
N ARG A 30 -4.89 26.11 13.03
CA ARG A 30 -3.84 26.89 13.71
C ARG A 30 -3.22 27.97 12.83
N TYR A 31 -2.98 27.66 11.56
CA TYR A 31 -2.41 28.61 10.60
C TYR A 31 -3.33 29.82 10.35
N ARG A 32 -4.65 29.60 10.32
CA ARG A 32 -5.65 30.67 10.11
C ARG A 32 -5.97 31.46 11.39
N GLY A 33 -5.68 30.91 12.56
CA GLY A 33 -5.94 31.54 13.84
C GLY A 33 -7.42 31.90 14.05
N ASP A 34 -7.70 33.08 14.62
CA ASP A 34 -9.06 33.53 14.94
C ASP A 34 -9.98 33.72 13.73
N ALA A 35 -9.44 33.68 12.50
CA ALA A 35 -10.23 33.75 11.27
C ALA A 35 -10.81 32.36 10.87
N ALA A 36 -10.33 31.27 11.49
CA ALA A 36 -10.85 29.93 11.21
C ALA A 36 -12.21 29.75 11.93
N PRO A 37 -13.19 29.08 11.27
CA PRO A 37 -14.41 28.67 11.97
C PRO A 37 -14.08 27.50 12.91
N ASP A 38 -14.83 27.38 14.00
CA ASP A 38 -14.73 26.27 14.91
C ASP A 38 -15.00 24.95 14.17
N LEU A 39 -14.24 23.89 14.53
CA LEU A 39 -14.35 22.55 13.94
C LEU A 39 -14.66 21.51 15.01
N VAL A 40 -15.59 20.61 14.70
CA VAL A 40 -15.75 19.35 15.42
C VAL A 40 -15.37 18.23 14.46
N ILE A 41 -14.30 17.53 14.77
CA ILE A 41 -13.78 16.44 13.96
C ILE A 41 -14.21 15.11 14.60
N HIS A 42 -15.09 14.39 13.93
CA HIS A 42 -15.56 13.07 14.34
C HIS A 42 -14.69 11.99 13.65
N VAL A 43 -13.95 11.23 14.43
CA VAL A 43 -13.17 10.09 13.93
C VAL A 43 -13.97 8.83 14.19
N VAL A 44 -14.48 8.20 13.14
CA VAL A 44 -15.24 6.94 13.23
C VAL A 44 -14.28 5.78 12.95
N GLU A 45 -13.91 5.05 14.01
CA GLU A 45 -12.91 3.97 13.95
C GLU A 45 -13.19 2.95 15.07
N PRO A 46 -13.48 1.68 14.74
CA PRO A 46 -13.75 0.64 15.75
C PRO A 46 -12.52 0.29 16.60
N HIS A 47 -11.32 0.52 16.08
CA HIS A 47 -10.06 0.31 16.80
C HIS A 47 -9.54 1.61 17.43
N ASP A 48 -8.34 1.55 18.01
CA ASP A 48 -7.68 2.76 18.51
C ASP A 48 -7.28 3.66 17.34
N PRO A 49 -7.60 4.97 17.40
CA PRO A 49 -7.20 5.90 16.36
C PRO A 49 -5.68 6.11 16.34
N GLY A 50 -5.15 6.35 15.17
CA GLY A 50 -3.71 6.31 14.87
C GLY A 50 -3.34 4.99 14.17
N PRO A 51 -3.27 3.87 14.88
CA PRO A 51 -2.95 2.57 14.29
C PRO A 51 -4.10 1.98 13.45
N GLY A 52 -5.35 2.21 13.79
CA GLY A 52 -6.49 1.55 13.19
C GLY A 52 -6.37 0.02 13.25
N HIS A 53 -6.96 -0.68 12.29
CA HIS A 53 -6.99 -2.13 12.25
C HIS A 53 -5.63 -2.78 11.98
N ILE A 54 -4.87 -2.28 11.00
CA ILE A 54 -3.67 -2.98 10.48
C ILE A 54 -2.46 -2.86 11.43
N TRP A 55 -2.33 -1.73 12.11
CA TRP A 55 -1.18 -1.43 12.96
C TRP A 55 -1.47 -1.60 14.45
N ARG A 56 -2.47 -2.43 14.79
CA ARG A 56 -2.85 -2.68 16.19
C ARG A 56 -1.64 -2.96 17.06
N THR A 57 -1.64 -2.41 18.26
CA THR A 57 -0.53 -2.52 19.20
C THR A 57 -0.50 -3.83 19.98
N ASP A 58 -1.57 -4.62 19.92
CA ASP A 58 -1.77 -5.92 20.55
C ASP A 58 -1.42 -7.11 19.64
N GLN A 59 -0.94 -6.85 18.42
CA GLN A 59 -0.50 -7.91 17.50
C GLN A 59 0.91 -8.43 17.83
N SER A 60 1.26 -9.56 17.22
CA SER A 60 2.57 -10.19 17.39
C SER A 60 3.72 -9.26 16.97
N ARG A 61 4.73 -9.13 17.83
CA ARG A 61 5.98 -8.41 17.50
C ARG A 61 6.85 -9.15 16.46
N LEU A 62 6.51 -10.39 16.16
CA LEU A 62 7.13 -11.12 15.05
C LEU A 62 6.70 -10.59 13.68
N PHE A 63 5.61 -9.82 13.59
CA PHE A 63 5.19 -9.18 12.34
C PHE A 63 6.00 -7.90 12.12
N LEU A 64 7.02 -7.99 11.28
CA LEU A 64 7.87 -6.85 10.98
C LEU A 64 7.29 -5.98 9.85
N MET A 65 7.65 -4.72 9.87
CA MET A 65 7.52 -3.86 8.71
C MET A 65 8.54 -4.29 7.63
N ASN A 66 8.23 -3.99 6.38
CA ASN A 66 9.18 -4.13 5.26
C ASN A 66 9.88 -2.82 4.90
N THR A 67 9.73 -1.80 5.75
CA THR A 67 10.41 -0.52 5.66
C THR A 67 11.22 -0.28 6.93
N PRO A 68 12.46 0.26 6.82
CA PRO A 68 13.28 0.55 8.00
C PRO A 68 12.75 1.74 8.80
N CYS A 69 13.20 1.89 10.04
CA CYS A 69 12.75 2.94 10.97
C CYS A 69 12.84 4.35 10.38
N LEU A 70 13.90 4.64 9.61
CA LEU A 70 14.17 5.97 9.05
C LEU A 70 13.12 6.42 8.02
N TYR A 71 12.34 5.48 7.46
CA TYR A 71 11.48 5.74 6.32
C TYR A 71 10.11 6.34 6.69
N PRO A 72 9.25 5.72 7.54
CA PRO A 72 7.86 6.10 7.62
C PRO A 72 7.63 7.36 8.43
N THR A 73 6.70 8.17 7.94
CA THR A 73 6.06 9.24 8.72
C THR A 73 4.56 9.28 8.44
N VAL A 74 3.79 9.87 9.35
CA VAL A 74 2.35 10.11 9.22
C VAL A 74 2.03 11.61 9.31
N VAL A 75 3.05 12.40 9.56
CA VAL A 75 3.00 13.87 9.67
C VAL A 75 4.08 14.50 8.80
N PRO A 76 3.92 15.74 8.33
CA PRO A 76 4.95 16.45 7.58
C PRO A 76 6.23 16.61 8.40
N VAL A 77 7.38 16.29 7.78
CA VAL A 77 8.73 16.52 8.31
C VAL A 77 9.66 16.94 7.17
N GLY A 78 10.73 17.66 7.47
CA GLY A 78 11.65 18.16 6.44
C GLY A 78 10.93 19.05 5.42
N ASP A 79 11.29 18.94 4.13
CA ASP A 79 10.75 19.77 3.04
C ASP A 79 9.22 19.78 2.98
N ALA A 80 8.56 18.70 3.38
CA ALA A 80 7.10 18.65 3.45
C ALA A 80 6.55 19.59 4.53
N ALA A 81 7.22 19.69 5.68
CA ALA A 81 6.82 20.61 6.75
C ALA A 81 7.04 22.07 6.38
N ASP A 82 8.06 22.37 5.56
CA ASP A 82 8.39 23.74 5.15
C ASP A 82 7.38 24.33 4.15
N ARG A 83 6.64 23.46 3.45
CA ARG A 83 5.69 23.86 2.39
C ARG A 83 4.21 23.70 2.77
N MET A 84 3.91 23.14 3.93
CA MET A 84 2.55 22.98 4.46
C MET A 84 2.37 23.85 5.70
N ALA A 85 1.14 24.03 6.17
CA ALA A 85 0.89 24.61 7.48
C ALA A 85 1.69 23.85 8.55
N ALA A 86 2.34 24.57 9.45
CA ALA A 86 3.24 23.99 10.46
C ALA A 86 2.52 22.89 11.26
N PRO A 87 3.05 21.64 11.25
CA PRO A 87 2.42 20.52 11.94
C PRO A 87 2.44 20.75 13.47
N PRO A 88 1.36 20.38 14.19
CA PRO A 88 1.38 20.37 15.65
C PRO A 88 2.42 19.40 16.21
N VAL A 89 2.70 18.33 15.49
CA VAL A 89 3.70 17.30 15.78
C VAL A 89 4.57 17.08 14.55
N ALA A 90 5.88 17.29 14.67
CA ALA A 90 6.84 17.16 13.56
C ALA A 90 7.88 16.07 13.85
N LEU A 91 7.43 14.84 14.16
CA LEU A 91 8.30 13.71 14.42
C LEU A 91 8.00 12.54 13.47
N SER A 92 9.01 12.13 12.68
CA SER A 92 8.98 10.85 11.98
C SER A 92 9.08 9.69 12.98
N PHE A 93 8.83 8.47 12.54
CA PHE A 93 8.94 7.28 13.38
C PHE A 93 10.33 7.15 14.04
N ASP A 94 11.42 7.30 13.27
CA ASP A 94 12.78 7.18 13.82
C ASP A 94 13.13 8.32 14.78
N ALA A 95 12.68 9.54 14.51
CA ALA A 95 12.86 10.66 15.42
C ALA A 95 12.09 10.45 16.73
N TRP A 96 10.87 9.91 16.67
CA TRP A 96 10.08 9.52 17.83
C TRP A 96 10.81 8.40 18.62
N ARG A 97 11.25 7.32 17.94
CA ARG A 97 12.01 6.22 18.55
C ARG A 97 13.23 6.71 19.33
N ARG A 98 14.04 7.59 18.73
CA ARG A 98 15.21 8.18 19.41
C ARG A 98 14.82 8.93 20.65
N ARG A 99 13.75 9.75 20.62
CA ARG A 99 13.27 10.46 21.82
C ARG A 99 12.76 9.52 22.91
N VAL A 100 12.23 8.35 22.55
CA VAL A 100 11.90 7.29 23.51
C VAL A 100 13.17 6.77 24.20
N VAL A 101 14.22 6.49 23.42
CA VAL A 101 15.52 6.04 23.95
C VAL A 101 16.13 7.10 24.87
N ASP A 102 16.03 8.37 24.52
CA ASP A 102 16.53 9.51 25.31
C ASP A 102 15.65 9.79 26.56
N GLY A 103 14.58 9.03 26.78
CA GLY A 103 13.67 9.23 27.92
C GLY A 103 12.74 10.46 27.82
N LEU A 104 12.68 11.10 26.66
CA LEU A 104 11.86 12.29 26.43
C LEU A 104 10.39 11.97 26.14
N ILE A 105 10.08 10.74 25.80
CA ILE A 105 8.71 10.24 25.56
C ILE A 105 8.47 9.04 26.47
N GLY A 106 7.47 9.17 27.35
CA GLY A 106 7.06 8.15 28.32
C GLY A 106 5.78 7.40 27.91
N GLY A 107 5.22 6.62 28.86
CA GLY A 107 3.94 5.91 28.67
C GLY A 107 4.04 4.62 27.88
N LEU A 108 5.25 4.12 27.59
CA LEU A 108 5.52 2.93 26.80
C LEU A 108 5.77 1.71 27.69
N THR A 109 5.43 0.51 27.18
CA THR A 109 5.74 -0.75 27.86
C THR A 109 7.25 -1.01 27.92
N VAL A 110 7.67 -1.98 28.74
CA VAL A 110 9.07 -2.41 28.79
C VAL A 110 9.52 -2.95 27.43
N ASP A 111 8.67 -3.76 26.78
CA ASP A 111 8.96 -4.34 25.47
C ASP A 111 9.11 -3.27 24.38
N ASP A 112 8.24 -2.23 24.38
CA ASP A 112 8.35 -1.11 23.43
C ASP A 112 9.69 -0.37 23.58
N ARG A 113 10.10 -0.08 24.82
CA ARG A 113 11.39 0.58 25.10
C ARG A 113 12.58 -0.29 24.71
N THR A 114 12.50 -1.60 25.01
CA THR A 114 13.55 -2.56 24.65
C THR A 114 13.70 -2.61 23.13
N GLU A 115 12.59 -2.71 22.38
CA GLU A 115 12.63 -2.72 20.93
C GLU A 115 13.18 -1.38 20.37
N CYS A 116 12.74 -0.22 20.90
CA CYS A 116 13.30 1.07 20.52
C CYS A 116 14.82 1.16 20.70
N THR A 117 15.35 0.60 21.80
CA THR A 117 16.78 0.64 22.13
C THR A 117 17.61 -0.29 21.24
N THR A 118 17.06 -1.44 20.87
CA THR A 118 17.77 -2.44 20.04
C THR A 118 17.75 -2.10 18.55
N LEU A 119 16.75 -1.34 18.09
CA LEU A 119 16.63 -0.94 16.70
C LEU A 119 17.60 0.19 16.34
N THR A 120 18.23 0.07 15.18
CA THR A 120 18.92 1.17 14.49
C THR A 120 17.96 1.90 13.55
N SER A 121 18.38 3.03 12.98
CA SER A 121 17.59 3.76 11.97
C SER A 121 17.33 2.92 10.70
N SER A 122 18.25 2.02 10.35
CA SER A 122 18.12 1.04 9.25
C SER A 122 17.45 -0.27 9.67
N GLY A 123 17.13 -0.46 10.96
CA GLY A 123 16.43 -1.63 11.47
C GLY A 123 14.95 -1.65 11.09
N PHE A 124 14.37 -2.84 11.08
CA PHE A 124 12.97 -3.04 10.70
C PHE A 124 12.11 -3.27 11.96
N PRO A 125 11.23 -2.33 12.31
CA PRO A 125 10.44 -2.42 13.53
C PRO A 125 9.29 -3.43 13.40
N SER A 126 8.78 -3.89 14.55
CA SER A 126 7.51 -4.59 14.58
C SER A 126 6.35 -3.66 14.21
N ARG A 127 5.30 -4.24 13.60
CA ARG A 127 4.07 -3.49 13.32
C ARG A 127 3.41 -2.97 14.60
N ALA A 128 3.55 -3.69 15.71
CA ALA A 128 3.06 -3.27 17.02
C ALA A 128 3.77 -1.99 17.51
N LEU A 129 5.11 -1.90 17.37
CA LEU A 129 5.85 -0.70 17.75
C LEU A 129 5.51 0.50 16.86
N TYR A 130 5.37 0.28 15.54
CA TYR A 130 4.89 1.34 14.65
C TYR A 130 3.48 1.82 15.03
N GLY A 131 2.61 0.89 15.44
CA GLY A 131 1.30 1.22 16.00
C GLY A 131 1.39 2.12 17.23
N ARG A 132 2.35 1.89 18.14
CA ARG A 132 2.59 2.77 19.30
C ARG A 132 2.94 4.20 18.89
N TYR A 133 3.79 4.35 17.88
CA TYR A 133 4.08 5.66 17.31
C TYR A 133 2.82 6.34 16.77
N LEU A 134 2.00 5.63 16.02
CA LEU A 134 0.76 6.16 15.44
C LEU A 134 -0.24 6.59 16.54
N THR A 135 -0.40 5.77 17.58
CA THR A 135 -1.21 6.10 18.77
C THR A 135 -0.69 7.38 19.45
N TRP A 136 0.62 7.46 19.61
CA TRP A 136 1.25 8.63 20.23
C TRP A 136 1.05 9.89 19.38
N VAL A 137 1.26 9.82 18.06
CA VAL A 137 1.03 10.97 17.15
C VAL A 137 -0.41 11.44 17.25
N PHE A 138 -1.39 10.53 17.14
CA PHE A 138 -2.80 10.90 17.23
C PHE A 138 -3.12 11.58 18.58
N GLY A 139 -2.64 10.99 19.68
CA GLY A 139 -2.82 11.59 21.03
C GLY A 139 -2.23 12.97 21.15
N GLU A 140 -1.04 13.22 20.58
CA GLU A 140 -0.41 14.55 20.60
C GLU A 140 -1.17 15.55 19.71
N VAL A 141 -1.70 15.12 18.56
CA VAL A 141 -2.55 15.99 17.72
C VAL A 141 -3.80 16.43 18.50
N VAL A 142 -4.45 15.50 19.21
CA VAL A 142 -5.60 15.83 20.07
C VAL A 142 -5.20 16.78 21.20
N ARG A 143 -4.12 16.52 21.90
CA ARG A 143 -3.62 17.33 23.01
C ARG A 143 -3.23 18.76 22.58
N LEU A 144 -2.71 18.90 21.38
CA LEU A 144 -2.23 20.19 20.82
C LEU A 144 -3.28 20.88 19.96
N ALA A 145 -4.50 20.36 19.86
CA ALA A 145 -5.58 21.02 19.12
C ALA A 145 -5.88 22.40 19.74
N PRO A 146 -6.07 23.46 18.94
CA PRO A 146 -6.45 24.79 19.44
C PRO A 146 -7.87 24.78 20.01
N SER A 147 -8.23 25.79 20.80
CA SER A 147 -9.53 25.89 21.49
C SER A 147 -10.75 25.82 20.55
N GLY A 148 -10.60 26.25 19.30
CA GLY A 148 -11.65 26.16 18.27
C GLY A 148 -11.75 24.79 17.58
N VAL A 149 -10.98 23.76 17.98
CA VAL A 149 -11.02 22.42 17.39
C VAL A 149 -11.32 21.38 18.45
N SER A 150 -12.42 20.66 18.28
CA SER A 150 -12.78 19.48 19.08
C SER A 150 -12.62 18.23 18.26
N ILE A 151 -11.98 17.18 18.82
CA ILE A 151 -11.79 15.89 18.16
C ILE A 151 -12.51 14.83 19.01
N VAL A 152 -13.48 14.14 18.40
CA VAL A 152 -14.32 13.12 19.05
C VAL A 152 -14.11 11.78 18.38
N HIS A 153 -13.63 10.79 19.12
CA HIS A 153 -13.52 9.42 18.64
C HIS A 153 -14.82 8.66 18.89
N HIS A 154 -15.40 8.10 17.82
CA HIS A 154 -16.49 7.16 17.86
C HIS A 154 -15.92 5.76 17.63
N ARG A 155 -15.87 4.94 18.69
CA ARG A 155 -15.40 3.53 18.60
C ARG A 155 -16.51 2.67 17.99
N LYS A 156 -16.81 2.92 16.73
CA LYS A 156 -17.90 2.34 15.95
C LYS A 156 -17.48 2.13 14.50
N GLU A 157 -18.19 1.25 13.80
CA GLU A 157 -18.10 1.10 12.36
C GLU A 157 -19.18 1.95 11.66
N ALA A 158 -18.81 2.71 10.65
CA ALA A 158 -19.77 3.37 9.77
C ALA A 158 -20.31 2.33 8.78
N VAL A 159 -21.63 2.20 8.70
CA VAL A 159 -22.29 1.17 7.88
C VAL A 159 -23.11 1.74 6.73
N SER A 160 -23.47 3.01 6.78
CA SER A 160 -24.17 3.71 5.69
C SER A 160 -23.82 5.19 5.65
N LEU A 161 -24.05 5.82 4.50
CA LEU A 161 -23.86 7.26 4.28
C LEU A 161 -24.91 7.79 3.32
N ASP A 162 -25.76 8.70 3.79
CA ASP A 162 -26.83 9.33 3.03
C ASP A 162 -26.73 10.85 3.09
N ARG A 163 -27.29 11.55 2.10
CA ARG A 163 -27.55 12.99 2.21
C ARG A 163 -28.61 13.27 3.27
N ALA A 164 -28.37 14.28 4.09
CA ALA A 164 -29.25 14.62 5.23
C ALA A 164 -30.72 14.91 4.86
N ASP A 165 -31.02 15.24 3.59
CA ASP A 165 -32.40 15.49 3.11
C ASP A 165 -33.22 14.23 2.79
N ARG A 166 -32.62 13.06 2.85
CA ARG A 166 -33.34 11.79 2.60
C ARG A 166 -33.93 11.16 3.87
N ALA A 167 -34.30 11.98 4.83
CA ALA A 167 -34.85 11.53 6.13
C ALA A 167 -36.22 10.86 6.09
N ASP A 168 -36.76 10.49 4.92
CA ASP A 168 -38.00 9.69 4.77
C ASP A 168 -37.71 8.26 4.32
N ARG A 169 -36.90 7.49 5.11
CA ARG A 169 -36.71 6.05 4.86
C ARG A 169 -37.94 5.20 5.15
N ALA A 170 -38.88 5.69 5.94
CA ALA A 170 -40.12 4.95 6.27
C ALA A 170 -41.01 4.74 5.02
N ASP A 171 -40.87 5.57 3.98
CA ASP A 171 -41.71 5.54 2.76
C ASP A 171 -41.11 4.69 1.62
N ARG A 172 -39.86 4.15 1.76
CA ARG A 172 -39.23 3.38 0.68
C ARG A 172 -39.68 1.91 0.61
N ALA A 173 -40.14 1.33 1.69
CA ALA A 173 -40.71 -0.03 1.66
C ALA A 173 -42.03 -0.08 0.87
N ASP A 174 -42.77 1.05 0.81
CA ASP A 174 -44.07 1.14 0.11
C ASP A 174 -43.97 1.59 -1.34
N ARG A 175 -42.79 2.08 -1.81
CA ARG A 175 -42.61 2.58 -3.19
C ARG A 175 -42.08 1.57 -4.19
N ALA A 176 -41.64 0.41 -3.76
CA ALA A 176 -41.24 -0.67 -4.68
C ALA A 176 -42.41 -1.17 -5.54
N ASP A 177 -43.65 -0.89 -5.14
CA ASP A 177 -44.88 -1.36 -5.82
C ASP A 177 -45.56 -0.32 -6.73
N ARG A 178 -44.99 0.90 -6.87
CA ARG A 178 -45.64 1.99 -7.66
C ARG A 178 -44.78 2.62 -8.75
N ALA A 179 -43.73 1.98 -9.22
CA ALA A 179 -42.80 2.56 -10.23
C ALA A 179 -43.24 2.32 -11.68
N ASP A 180 -44.50 2.60 -12.07
CA ASP A 180 -44.91 2.48 -13.48
C ASP A 180 -45.79 3.61 -14.03
N ARG A 181 -45.85 4.79 -13.43
CA ARG A 181 -46.60 5.92 -14.00
C ARG A 181 -46.12 7.29 -13.50
N ALA A 182 -45.03 7.85 -13.99
CA ALA A 182 -44.85 9.32 -14.03
C ALA A 182 -43.52 9.72 -14.72
N ASP A 183 -43.48 9.53 -16.03
CA ASP A 183 -42.33 10.03 -16.81
C ASP A 183 -42.87 11.16 -17.72
N ARG A 184 -42.72 12.45 -17.32
CA ARG A 184 -42.69 13.61 -18.21
C ARG A 184 -42.75 15.01 -17.58
N ALA A 185 -42.97 15.19 -16.29
CA ALA A 185 -43.11 16.53 -15.68
C ALA A 185 -41.87 17.05 -14.91
N ASP A 186 -40.80 16.30 -14.82
CA ASP A 186 -39.79 16.42 -13.76
C ASP A 186 -38.42 16.97 -14.19
N ARG A 187 -38.28 17.54 -15.40
CA ARG A 187 -36.95 18.04 -15.85
C ARG A 187 -36.64 19.49 -15.48
N ALA A 188 -37.63 20.32 -15.27
CA ALA A 188 -37.41 21.73 -14.88
C ALA A 188 -37.20 21.91 -13.36
N ASP A 189 -37.82 21.04 -12.55
CA ASP A 189 -37.70 21.07 -11.06
C ASP A 189 -36.36 20.49 -10.54
N ARG A 190 -35.63 19.73 -11.37
CA ARG A 190 -34.36 19.13 -11.02
C ARG A 190 -33.19 20.11 -11.04
N ALA A 191 -33.21 21.13 -11.86
CA ALA A 191 -32.16 22.15 -11.93
C ALA A 191 -32.17 23.07 -10.70
N ASP A 192 -33.37 23.45 -10.23
CA ASP A 192 -33.55 24.33 -9.06
C ASP A 192 -33.27 23.60 -7.72
N ARG A 193 -33.43 22.25 -7.67
CA ARG A 193 -33.04 21.42 -6.54
C ARG A 193 -31.54 21.17 -6.47
N ALA A 194 -30.83 21.23 -7.60
CA ALA A 194 -29.38 21.02 -7.65
C ALA A 194 -28.61 22.18 -6.98
N ASP A 195 -29.08 23.42 -7.12
CA ASP A 195 -28.44 24.58 -6.47
C ASP A 195 -28.73 24.67 -4.95
N ARG A 196 -29.84 24.10 -4.48
CA ARG A 196 -30.16 24.00 -3.04
C ARG A 196 -29.42 22.84 -2.33
N ALA A 197 -28.94 21.83 -3.05
CA ALA A 197 -28.23 20.69 -2.50
C ALA A 197 -26.78 21.00 -2.09
N ALA A 198 -26.24 22.17 -2.45
CA ALA A 198 -24.88 22.58 -2.13
C ALA A 198 -24.66 22.96 -0.63
N GLY A 199 -25.69 22.90 0.21
CA GLY A 199 -25.65 23.29 1.62
C GLY A 199 -26.07 22.21 2.62
N GLN A 200 -26.28 20.96 2.17
CA GLN A 200 -26.84 19.90 3.04
C GLN A 200 -25.76 18.87 3.41
N GLY A 201 -25.66 18.57 4.73
CA GLY A 201 -24.69 17.66 5.29
C GLY A 201 -24.94 16.18 4.95
N TRP A 202 -24.27 15.31 5.70
CA TRP A 202 -24.33 13.87 5.60
C TRP A 202 -24.86 13.23 6.88
N ASP A 203 -25.69 12.22 6.76
CA ASP A 203 -26.12 11.33 7.82
C ASP A 203 -25.31 10.04 7.71
N ILE A 204 -24.50 9.73 8.72
CA ILE A 204 -23.61 8.57 8.79
C ILE A 204 -24.23 7.58 9.75
N GLY A 205 -24.72 6.45 9.25
CA GLY A 205 -25.24 5.36 10.07
C GLY A 205 -24.08 4.56 10.71
N LEU A 206 -24.16 4.35 12.00
CA LEU A 206 -23.20 3.56 12.78
C LEU A 206 -23.75 2.16 13.07
N ASP A 207 -22.84 1.22 13.36
CA ASP A 207 -23.15 -0.21 13.63
C ASP A 207 -24.09 -0.46 14.83
N ASP A 208 -24.24 0.51 15.73
CA ASP A 208 -25.19 0.46 16.86
C ASP A 208 -26.54 1.14 16.56
N GLY A 209 -26.75 1.58 15.32
CA GLY A 209 -27.98 2.25 14.90
C GLY A 209 -28.03 3.75 15.16
N GLN A 210 -26.99 4.34 15.76
CA GLN A 210 -26.90 5.78 15.88
C GLN A 210 -26.60 6.44 14.53
N VAL A 211 -27.04 7.69 14.37
CA VAL A 211 -26.74 8.51 13.18
C VAL A 211 -25.92 9.71 13.62
N LEU A 212 -24.76 9.87 12.99
CA LEU A 212 -23.89 11.00 13.16
C LEU A 212 -24.07 11.95 11.97
N ARG A 213 -24.24 13.25 12.24
CA ARG A 213 -24.31 14.30 11.21
C ARG A 213 -22.97 14.96 11.00
N ALA A 214 -22.62 15.21 9.73
CA ALA A 214 -21.43 15.95 9.36
C ALA A 214 -21.67 16.81 8.09
N ASP A 215 -20.98 17.96 8.02
CA ASP A 215 -20.98 18.82 6.84
C ASP A 215 -20.10 18.25 5.75
N ASP A 216 -18.93 17.70 6.15
CA ASP A 216 -17.96 17.05 5.27
C ASP A 216 -17.64 15.65 5.75
N VAL A 217 -17.36 14.75 4.81
CA VAL A 217 -16.96 13.37 5.07
C VAL A 217 -15.67 13.04 4.33
N VAL A 218 -14.73 12.41 5.03
CA VAL A 218 -13.49 11.89 4.44
C VAL A 218 -13.47 10.37 4.59
N LEU A 219 -13.45 9.64 3.48
CA LEU A 219 -13.30 8.19 3.44
C LEU A 219 -11.82 7.82 3.49
N ALA A 220 -11.35 7.41 4.67
CA ALA A 220 -10.00 6.94 4.95
C ALA A 220 -9.99 5.45 5.36
N VAL A 221 -10.88 4.65 4.76
CA VAL A 221 -11.31 3.32 5.22
C VAL A 221 -10.25 2.20 5.07
N GLY A 222 -9.14 2.45 4.40
CA GLY A 222 -8.01 1.51 4.33
C GLY A 222 -8.34 0.17 3.65
N HIS A 223 -7.82 -0.93 4.21
CA HIS A 223 -8.11 -2.29 3.73
C HIS A 223 -9.52 -2.72 4.11
N LEU A 224 -10.29 -3.15 3.12
CA LEU A 224 -11.65 -3.63 3.30
C LEU A 224 -11.71 -5.16 3.09
N PRO A 225 -12.61 -5.87 3.78
CA PRO A 225 -12.89 -7.26 3.45
C PRO A 225 -13.47 -7.36 2.04
N ALA A 226 -13.14 -8.44 1.34
CA ALA A 226 -13.54 -8.65 -0.05
C ALA A 226 -14.11 -10.06 -0.27
N THR A 227 -14.94 -10.21 -1.30
CA THR A 227 -15.40 -11.51 -1.77
C THR A 227 -14.21 -12.34 -2.28
N LEU A 228 -14.33 -13.64 -2.17
CA LEU A 228 -13.36 -14.56 -2.73
C LEU A 228 -13.44 -14.57 -4.27
N THR A 229 -12.34 -14.96 -4.91
CA THR A 229 -12.38 -15.29 -6.33
C THR A 229 -13.11 -16.61 -6.56
N PRO A 230 -13.65 -16.89 -7.78
CA PRO A 230 -14.32 -18.15 -8.06
C PRO A 230 -13.46 -19.40 -7.77
N GLU A 231 -12.14 -19.29 -7.89
CA GLU A 231 -11.21 -20.35 -7.54
C GLU A 231 -11.13 -20.56 -6.03
N GLN A 232 -11.05 -19.47 -5.27
CA GLN A 232 -11.03 -19.48 -3.80
C GLN A 232 -12.36 -20.00 -3.22
N GLU A 233 -13.50 -19.60 -3.82
CA GLU A 233 -14.82 -20.12 -3.43
C GLU A 233 -14.90 -21.66 -3.63
N LYS A 234 -14.41 -22.17 -4.75
CA LYS A 234 -14.34 -23.64 -5.00
C LYS A 234 -13.53 -24.37 -3.92
N LEU A 235 -12.41 -23.79 -3.48
CA LEU A 235 -11.58 -24.37 -2.43
C LEU A 235 -12.28 -24.30 -1.07
N GLN A 236 -12.95 -23.19 -0.77
CA GLN A 236 -13.74 -23.04 0.45
C GLN A 236 -14.92 -24.03 0.49
N ASP A 237 -15.63 -24.20 -0.61
CA ASP A 237 -16.72 -25.16 -0.76
C ASP A 237 -16.23 -26.62 -0.60
N ALA A 238 -15.08 -26.93 -1.18
CA ALA A 238 -14.45 -28.25 -0.99
C ALA A 238 -14.09 -28.46 0.48
N ALA A 239 -13.54 -27.45 1.15
CA ALA A 239 -13.26 -27.51 2.59
C ALA A 239 -14.51 -27.84 3.41
N ALA A 240 -15.60 -27.11 3.15
CA ALA A 240 -16.86 -27.29 3.87
C ALA A 240 -17.45 -28.71 3.65
N ARG A 241 -17.44 -29.21 2.39
CA ARG A 241 -18.02 -30.51 2.04
C ARG A 241 -17.21 -31.70 2.55
N HIS A 242 -15.88 -31.57 2.63
CA HIS A 242 -14.98 -32.70 2.96
C HIS A 242 -14.32 -32.54 4.33
N GLY A 243 -14.76 -31.60 5.15
CA GLY A 243 -14.23 -31.36 6.50
C GLY A 243 -12.75 -30.97 6.51
N LEU A 244 -12.29 -30.27 5.46
CA LEU A 244 -10.95 -29.72 5.36
C LEU A 244 -10.93 -28.33 6.02
N GLN A 245 -9.74 -27.75 6.16
CA GLN A 245 -9.59 -26.41 6.72
C GLN A 245 -8.93 -25.49 5.70
N TYR A 246 -9.64 -24.41 5.39
CA TYR A 246 -9.24 -23.39 4.46
C TYR A 246 -9.19 -22.03 5.16
N TRP A 247 -8.05 -21.33 5.05
CA TRP A 247 -7.86 -19.96 5.52
C TRP A 247 -7.85 -19.04 4.30
N PRO A 248 -8.91 -18.26 4.07
CA PRO A 248 -8.97 -17.31 2.96
C PRO A 248 -7.99 -16.15 3.15
N PRO A 249 -7.80 -15.29 2.12
CA PRO A 249 -7.04 -14.06 2.25
C PRO A 249 -7.48 -13.23 3.45
N ALA A 250 -6.52 -12.84 4.29
CA ALA A 250 -6.79 -12.12 5.52
C ALA A 250 -5.59 -11.25 5.96
N VAL A 251 -5.87 -10.31 6.86
CA VAL A 251 -4.81 -9.60 7.59
C VAL A 251 -4.12 -10.61 8.51
N PRO A 252 -2.78 -10.76 8.49
CA PRO A 252 -2.09 -11.78 9.29
C PRO A 252 -2.38 -11.72 10.79
N ALA A 253 -2.63 -10.53 11.33
CA ALA A 253 -2.98 -10.34 12.74
C ALA A 253 -4.36 -10.89 13.12
N ASP A 254 -5.25 -11.13 12.15
CA ASP A 254 -6.61 -11.68 12.38
C ASP A 254 -6.66 -13.20 12.24
N VAL A 255 -5.58 -13.81 11.75
CA VAL A 255 -5.53 -15.25 11.51
C VAL A 255 -5.21 -16.00 12.81
N ALA A 256 -6.05 -16.99 13.14
CA ALA A 256 -5.82 -17.87 14.28
C ALA A 256 -4.74 -18.93 13.97
N TRP A 257 -3.48 -18.53 13.88
CA TRP A 257 -2.34 -19.38 13.52
C TRP A 257 -2.14 -20.59 14.45
N ASN A 258 -2.61 -20.51 15.69
CA ASN A 258 -2.57 -21.60 16.66
C ASN A 258 -3.46 -22.80 16.27
N ARG A 259 -4.41 -22.61 15.35
CA ARG A 259 -5.27 -23.70 14.84
C ARG A 259 -4.60 -24.61 13.81
N LEU A 260 -3.44 -24.22 13.26
CA LEU A 260 -2.64 -25.08 12.39
C LEU A 260 -1.95 -26.16 13.24
N PRO A 261 -2.19 -27.46 12.99
CA PRO A 261 -1.69 -28.52 13.88
C PRO A 261 -0.20 -28.80 13.69
N ALA A 262 0.47 -29.13 14.77
CA ALA A 262 1.88 -29.53 14.78
C ALA A 262 2.12 -30.80 13.93
N GLY A 263 3.23 -30.82 13.20
CA GLY A 263 3.68 -31.95 12.39
C GLY A 263 2.84 -32.28 11.16
N LYS A 264 1.73 -31.58 10.92
CA LYS A 264 0.89 -31.77 9.75
C LYS A 264 1.34 -30.91 8.57
N THR A 265 1.12 -31.41 7.35
CA THR A 265 1.37 -30.65 6.13
C THR A 265 0.31 -29.57 5.96
N VAL A 266 0.77 -28.34 5.68
CA VAL A 266 -0.05 -27.17 5.37
C VAL A 266 0.38 -26.62 4.02
N LEU A 267 -0.54 -26.60 3.06
CA LEU A 267 -0.29 -25.91 1.79
C LEU A 267 -0.45 -24.41 1.98
N ILE A 268 0.47 -23.63 1.40
CA ILE A 268 0.43 -22.17 1.45
C ILE A 268 0.48 -21.62 0.04
N ARG A 269 -0.56 -20.88 -0.36
CA ARG A 269 -0.60 -20.16 -1.63
C ARG A 269 -0.22 -18.70 -1.43
N GLY A 270 0.92 -18.30 -1.99
CA GLY A 270 1.53 -16.97 -1.87
C GLY A 270 2.90 -17.03 -1.19
N LEU A 271 3.87 -16.27 -1.73
CA LEU A 271 5.23 -16.11 -1.20
C LEU A 271 5.62 -14.62 -1.06
N GLY A 272 4.61 -13.76 -0.91
CA GLY A 272 4.77 -12.34 -0.57
C GLY A 272 4.95 -12.11 0.94
N LEU A 273 4.71 -10.87 1.40
CA LEU A 273 4.94 -10.50 2.80
C LEU A 273 4.11 -11.30 3.81
N ASN A 274 2.84 -11.60 3.49
CA ASN A 274 1.97 -12.39 4.38
C ASN A 274 2.49 -13.82 4.60
N PHE A 275 3.23 -14.37 3.64
CA PHE A 275 3.90 -15.67 3.82
C PHE A 275 4.94 -15.62 4.94
N PHE A 276 5.75 -14.56 4.98
CA PHE A 276 6.76 -14.41 6.03
C PHE A 276 6.13 -14.22 7.42
N ASP A 277 4.99 -13.54 7.50
CA ASP A 277 4.23 -13.42 8.74
C ASP A 277 3.68 -14.77 9.20
N ALA A 278 3.08 -15.55 8.29
CA ALA A 278 2.60 -16.90 8.58
C ALA A 278 3.74 -17.80 9.03
N MET A 279 4.82 -17.83 8.25
CA MET A 279 6.01 -18.65 8.49
C MET A 279 6.57 -18.41 9.89
N ILE A 280 6.85 -17.15 10.24
CA ILE A 280 7.49 -16.83 11.51
C ILE A 280 6.56 -17.11 12.70
N GLN A 281 5.27 -16.86 12.54
CA GLN A 281 4.29 -17.06 13.60
C GLN A 281 4.10 -18.55 13.96
N VAL A 282 4.21 -19.45 12.97
CA VAL A 282 4.06 -20.89 13.20
C VAL A 282 5.37 -21.63 13.49
N THR A 283 6.50 -20.92 13.46
CA THR A 283 7.83 -21.44 13.77
C THR A 283 8.39 -20.81 15.06
N GLU A 284 9.00 -19.65 14.99
CA GLU A 284 9.52 -18.93 16.16
C GLU A 284 8.42 -18.61 17.18
N GLY A 285 7.25 -18.20 16.71
CA GLY A 285 6.06 -17.96 17.55
C GLY A 285 5.55 -19.19 18.30
N ARG A 286 6.03 -20.39 17.94
CA ARG A 286 5.76 -21.67 18.65
C ARG A 286 6.94 -22.19 19.43
N GLY A 287 7.97 -21.36 19.62
CA GLY A 287 9.13 -21.66 20.46
C GLY A 287 10.31 -22.28 19.73
N GLY A 288 10.27 -22.39 18.38
CA GLY A 288 11.46 -22.69 17.59
C GLY A 288 12.46 -21.54 17.69
N ARG A 289 13.74 -21.82 17.46
CA ARG A 289 14.81 -20.85 17.68
C ARG A 289 15.76 -20.78 16.50
N PHE A 290 16.12 -19.56 16.14
CA PHE A 290 17.22 -19.30 15.21
C PHE A 290 18.48 -18.97 15.97
N SER A 291 19.61 -19.55 15.53
CA SER A 291 20.94 -19.28 16.05
C SER A 291 21.91 -19.04 14.90
N SER A 292 22.99 -18.29 15.17
CA SER A 292 24.03 -18.07 14.17
C SER A 292 24.92 -19.31 14.08
N ALA A 293 25.10 -19.84 12.88
CA ALA A 293 26.14 -20.81 12.58
C ALA A 293 27.52 -20.14 12.48
N GLY A 294 28.58 -20.92 12.61
CA GLY A 294 29.95 -20.40 12.58
C GLY A 294 30.37 -19.75 11.25
N ASP A 295 29.61 -19.99 10.18
CA ASP A 295 29.80 -19.42 8.84
C ASP A 295 28.94 -18.16 8.58
N GLY A 296 28.27 -17.63 9.61
CA GLY A 296 27.40 -16.46 9.53
C GLY A 296 25.98 -16.72 9.01
N ARG A 297 25.64 -17.96 8.67
CA ARG A 297 24.27 -18.36 8.33
C ARG A 297 23.44 -18.56 9.58
N LEU A 298 22.12 -18.58 9.39
CA LEU A 298 21.20 -19.00 10.45
C LEU A 298 20.94 -20.49 10.38
N GLU A 299 20.89 -21.11 11.56
CA GLU A 299 20.37 -22.45 11.80
C GLU A 299 19.06 -22.39 12.57
N TYR A 300 18.16 -23.32 12.28
CA TYR A 300 16.88 -23.41 12.96
C TYR A 300 16.79 -24.68 13.82
N THR A 301 16.48 -24.51 15.09
CA THR A 301 16.19 -25.61 16.03
C THR A 301 14.68 -25.70 16.24
N PRO A 302 14.01 -26.76 15.74
CA PRO A 302 12.58 -26.94 15.90
C PRO A 302 12.16 -27.10 17.36
N SER A 303 10.97 -26.58 17.70
CA SER A 303 10.31 -26.83 18.98
C SER A 303 9.52 -28.16 19.00
N GLY A 304 9.29 -28.77 17.83
CA GLY A 304 8.38 -29.90 17.63
C GLY A 304 6.90 -29.53 17.54
N LYS A 305 6.57 -28.22 17.58
CA LYS A 305 5.18 -27.71 17.48
C LYS A 305 4.87 -27.07 16.12
N GLU A 306 5.84 -27.06 15.22
CA GLU A 306 5.69 -26.51 13.88
C GLU A 306 4.83 -27.41 12.98
N PRO A 307 3.98 -26.85 12.09
CA PRO A 307 3.50 -27.56 10.93
C PRO A 307 4.63 -27.74 9.90
N ARG A 308 4.45 -28.64 8.93
CA ARG A 308 5.28 -28.72 7.72
C ARG A 308 4.66 -27.82 6.67
N LEU A 309 5.38 -26.78 6.24
CA LEU A 309 4.88 -25.80 5.29
C LEU A 309 5.28 -26.20 3.87
N VAL A 310 4.30 -26.28 2.98
CA VAL A 310 4.50 -26.50 1.54
C VAL A 310 3.96 -25.30 0.80
N ALA A 311 4.87 -24.42 0.35
CA ALA A 311 4.53 -23.09 -0.14
C ALA A 311 4.75 -22.96 -1.65
N ALA A 312 3.96 -22.10 -2.29
CA ALA A 312 4.10 -21.84 -3.72
C ALA A 312 3.65 -20.44 -4.13
N SER A 313 4.26 -19.96 -5.21
CA SER A 313 3.83 -18.76 -5.94
C SER A 313 4.03 -18.95 -7.43
N ARG A 314 3.44 -18.08 -8.25
CA ARG A 314 3.62 -18.11 -9.72
C ARG A 314 5.10 -18.08 -10.13
N ARG A 315 5.93 -17.35 -9.39
CA ARG A 315 7.39 -17.22 -9.62
C ARG A 315 8.20 -18.42 -9.16
N GLY A 316 7.66 -19.24 -8.25
CA GLY A 316 8.36 -20.32 -7.60
C GLY A 316 9.32 -19.89 -6.48
N VAL A 317 9.49 -18.60 -6.27
CA VAL A 317 10.37 -17.99 -5.25
C VAL A 317 9.65 -16.89 -4.49
N PRO A 318 10.10 -16.54 -3.26
CA PRO A 318 9.61 -15.38 -2.54
C PRO A 318 10.12 -14.07 -3.15
N TYR A 319 9.60 -12.95 -2.64
CA TYR A 319 10.13 -11.63 -2.92
C TYR A 319 11.59 -11.53 -2.44
N ARG A 320 12.43 -10.79 -3.19
CA ARG A 320 13.80 -10.52 -2.78
C ARG A 320 13.86 -9.62 -1.56
N ALA A 321 14.78 -9.89 -0.65
CA ALA A 321 15.00 -9.06 0.53
C ALA A 321 15.46 -7.65 0.18
N LYS A 322 15.18 -6.72 1.07
CA LYS A 322 15.82 -5.39 1.08
C LYS A 322 17.33 -5.53 1.23
N ALA A 323 18.10 -4.61 0.66
CA ALA A 323 19.52 -4.47 0.96
C ALA A 323 19.71 -3.91 2.39
N SER A 324 20.81 -4.27 3.04
CA SER A 324 21.23 -3.68 4.31
C SER A 324 21.88 -2.32 4.02
N LEU A 325 21.15 -1.24 4.24
CA LEU A 325 21.54 0.13 3.88
C LEU A 325 21.41 1.06 5.09
N GLU A 326 22.19 2.13 5.11
CA GLU A 326 22.03 3.22 6.08
C GLU A 326 21.01 4.29 5.64
N SER A 327 20.50 4.18 4.41
CA SER A 327 19.51 5.06 3.81
C SER A 327 18.43 4.23 3.11
N TYR A 328 17.25 4.81 2.85
CA TYR A 328 16.18 4.08 2.16
C TYR A 328 16.48 3.86 0.68
N ILE A 329 16.99 4.87 0.02
CA ILE A 329 17.59 4.78 -1.33
C ILE A 329 19.09 4.68 -1.16
N PRO A 330 19.78 3.74 -1.84
CA PRO A 330 21.24 3.64 -1.77
C PRO A 330 21.89 4.96 -2.15
N ARG A 331 22.92 5.39 -1.40
CA ARG A 331 23.63 6.65 -1.66
C ARG A 331 24.39 6.64 -2.99
N SER A 332 24.80 5.46 -3.43
CA SER A 332 25.47 5.24 -4.72
C SER A 332 24.53 5.31 -5.93
N VAL A 333 23.21 5.20 -5.70
CA VAL A 333 22.21 5.25 -6.77
C VAL A 333 21.78 6.68 -7.03
N ARG A 334 21.94 7.12 -8.28
CA ARG A 334 21.45 8.41 -8.79
C ARG A 334 20.67 8.17 -10.07
N LEU A 335 19.47 8.72 -10.15
CA LEU A 335 18.66 8.68 -11.35
C LEU A 335 19.09 9.84 -12.28
N SER A 336 19.53 9.50 -13.49
CA SER A 336 19.93 10.47 -14.52
C SER A 336 18.91 10.57 -15.65
N PHE A 337 18.15 9.52 -15.88
CA PHE A 337 17.14 9.41 -16.94
C PHE A 337 15.72 9.50 -16.37
N CYS A 338 15.36 8.69 -15.38
CA CYS A 338 14.05 8.68 -14.75
C CYS A 338 13.96 9.78 -13.66
N THR A 339 13.99 11.04 -14.07
CA THR A 339 13.92 12.19 -13.15
C THR A 339 12.54 12.82 -13.17
N VAL A 340 12.15 13.47 -12.06
CA VAL A 340 10.86 14.19 -11.94
C VAL A 340 10.73 15.24 -13.06
N GLU A 341 11.81 15.93 -13.39
CA GLU A 341 11.83 16.95 -14.43
C GLU A 341 11.47 16.36 -15.81
N ARG A 342 12.09 15.22 -16.19
CA ARG A 342 11.84 14.55 -17.48
C ARG A 342 10.42 14.01 -17.57
N VAL A 343 9.93 13.33 -16.52
CA VAL A 343 8.57 12.75 -16.56
C VAL A 343 7.49 13.83 -16.56
N LEU A 344 7.69 14.94 -15.85
CA LEU A 344 6.75 16.07 -15.87
C LEU A 344 6.85 16.90 -17.17
N ALA A 345 7.93 16.77 -17.95
CA ALA A 345 8.04 17.42 -19.27
C ALA A 345 6.95 16.91 -20.22
N PHE A 346 6.59 15.64 -20.19
CA PHE A 346 5.46 15.10 -20.97
C PHE A 346 4.17 15.88 -20.68
N ARG A 347 3.82 16.02 -19.39
CA ARG A 347 2.63 16.75 -18.97
C ARG A 347 2.67 18.22 -19.41
N ARG A 348 3.83 18.88 -19.29
CA ARG A 348 4.02 20.28 -19.74
C ARG A 348 3.87 20.44 -21.26
N SER A 349 4.25 19.42 -22.01
CA SER A 349 4.13 19.40 -23.50
C SER A 349 2.74 18.99 -23.97
N GLY A 350 1.80 18.67 -23.04
CA GLY A 350 0.48 18.15 -23.39
C GLY A 350 0.49 16.73 -23.94
N ILE A 351 1.60 16.00 -23.79
CA ILE A 351 1.76 14.62 -24.20
C ILE A 351 1.38 13.71 -23.04
N GLN A 352 0.49 12.74 -23.28
CA GLN A 352 0.23 11.65 -22.36
C GLN A 352 1.17 10.48 -22.72
N PRO A 353 2.20 10.19 -21.91
CA PRO A 353 3.15 9.15 -22.23
C PRO A 353 2.53 7.74 -22.11
N GLY A 354 3.08 6.77 -22.85
CA GLY A 354 2.94 5.35 -22.62
C GLY A 354 3.95 4.87 -21.56
N PHE A 355 3.57 3.88 -20.76
CA PHE A 355 4.51 3.38 -19.75
C PHE A 355 5.68 2.65 -20.41
N ASP A 356 5.42 1.71 -21.33
CA ASP A 356 6.45 0.86 -21.95
C ASP A 356 7.39 1.64 -22.88
N HIS A 357 6.86 2.64 -23.60
CA HIS A 357 7.63 3.35 -24.61
C HIS A 357 8.34 4.61 -24.08
N ASP A 358 7.77 5.25 -23.06
CA ASP A 358 8.26 6.55 -22.62
C ASP A 358 8.84 6.55 -21.19
N LEU A 359 8.18 5.84 -20.25
CA LEU A 359 8.58 5.87 -18.85
C LEU A 359 9.54 4.73 -18.47
N TRP A 360 9.23 3.50 -18.88
CA TRP A 360 10.08 2.35 -18.60
C TRP A 360 11.50 2.48 -19.15
N PRO A 361 11.72 2.93 -20.39
CA PRO A 361 13.09 3.11 -20.89
C PRO A 361 13.95 4.07 -20.08
N LEU A 362 13.35 5.08 -19.45
CA LEU A 362 14.06 5.99 -18.56
C LEU A 362 14.56 5.25 -17.31
N LEU A 363 13.68 4.51 -16.67
CA LEU A 363 14.03 3.75 -15.47
C LEU A 363 14.96 2.57 -15.77
N HIS A 364 14.79 1.91 -16.91
CA HIS A 364 15.63 0.80 -17.34
C HIS A 364 17.09 1.24 -17.53
N ARG A 365 17.33 2.41 -18.15
CA ARG A 365 18.67 3.01 -18.29
C ARG A 365 19.35 3.23 -16.93
N ASP A 366 18.63 3.84 -15.97
CA ASP A 366 19.16 4.05 -14.63
C ASP A 366 19.43 2.72 -13.90
N THR A 367 18.59 1.71 -14.14
CA THR A 367 18.75 0.37 -13.56
C THR A 367 20.01 -0.33 -14.08
N LEU A 368 20.24 -0.28 -15.40
CA LEU A 368 21.46 -0.82 -16.02
C LEU A 368 22.69 -0.09 -15.54
N TRP A 369 22.64 1.24 -15.48
CA TRP A 369 23.77 2.05 -14.97
C TRP A 369 24.10 1.68 -13.53
N ALA A 370 23.12 1.58 -12.65
CA ALA A 370 23.34 1.20 -11.25
C ALA A 370 23.96 -0.19 -11.11
N TYR A 371 23.52 -1.16 -11.92
CA TYR A 371 24.09 -2.50 -11.93
C TYR A 371 25.56 -2.48 -12.37
N TYR A 372 25.84 -1.99 -13.58
CA TYR A 372 27.18 -2.10 -14.17
C TYR A 372 28.20 -1.16 -13.53
N SER A 373 27.82 0.02 -13.06
CA SER A 373 28.73 0.87 -12.30
C SER A 373 29.14 0.23 -10.96
N THR A 374 28.22 -0.49 -10.31
CA THR A 374 28.53 -1.26 -9.10
C THR A 374 29.40 -2.46 -9.43
N LEU A 375 29.11 -3.23 -10.48
CA LEU A 375 29.91 -4.36 -10.94
C LEU A 375 31.36 -3.94 -11.24
N CYS A 376 31.52 -2.83 -11.97
CA CYS A 376 32.85 -2.26 -12.28
C CYS A 376 33.65 -1.90 -11.02
N ARG A 377 32.98 -1.41 -10.00
CA ARG A 377 33.59 -1.02 -8.72
C ARG A 377 33.95 -2.22 -7.85
N THR A 378 33.09 -3.22 -7.78
CA THR A 378 33.22 -4.31 -6.81
C THR A 378 33.89 -5.57 -7.38
N GLU A 379 33.70 -5.83 -8.68
CA GLU A 379 34.16 -7.04 -9.36
C GLU A 379 34.89 -6.70 -10.68
N PRO A 380 35.83 -5.74 -10.72
CA PRO A 380 36.48 -5.30 -11.99
C PRO A 380 37.21 -6.43 -12.72
N HIS A 381 37.65 -7.46 -11.98
CA HIS A 381 38.35 -8.62 -12.51
C HIS A 381 37.48 -9.56 -13.35
N CYS A 382 36.15 -9.45 -13.28
CA CYS A 382 35.26 -10.28 -14.11
C CYS A 382 35.09 -9.73 -15.53
N LEU A 383 35.52 -8.51 -15.81
CA LEU A 383 35.37 -7.86 -17.11
C LEU A 383 36.43 -8.35 -18.13
N THR A 384 36.05 -8.40 -19.39
CA THR A 384 36.98 -8.70 -20.50
C THR A 384 37.85 -7.47 -20.84
N GLY A 385 37.46 -6.26 -20.39
CA GLY A 385 38.16 -5.01 -20.54
C GLY A 385 38.38 -4.26 -19.23
N THR A 386 38.59 -2.96 -19.29
CA THR A 386 38.70 -2.14 -18.09
C THR A 386 37.35 -1.54 -17.70
N PRO A 387 37.10 -1.25 -16.41
CA PRO A 387 35.91 -0.55 -15.95
C PRO A 387 35.62 0.73 -16.71
N ASP A 388 36.63 1.57 -16.96
CA ASP A 388 36.48 2.85 -17.64
C ASP A 388 35.97 2.69 -19.08
N VAL A 389 36.43 1.66 -19.79
CA VAL A 389 35.95 1.38 -21.16
C VAL A 389 34.49 0.97 -21.14
N LEU A 390 34.11 0.03 -20.25
CA LEU A 390 32.71 -0.38 -20.14
C LEU A 390 31.79 0.79 -19.75
N LEU A 391 32.17 1.56 -18.74
CA LEU A 391 31.37 2.70 -18.30
C LEU A 391 31.28 3.81 -19.36
N GLY A 392 32.34 4.06 -20.09
CA GLY A 392 32.32 5.03 -21.18
C GLY A 392 31.46 4.61 -22.38
N GLU A 393 31.54 3.34 -22.80
CA GLU A 393 30.68 2.81 -23.88
C GLU A 393 29.22 2.72 -23.45
N LEU A 394 28.97 2.30 -22.20
CA LEU A 394 27.61 2.21 -21.67
C LEU A 394 26.98 3.62 -21.51
N ASP A 395 27.71 4.60 -20.99
CA ASP A 395 27.22 5.99 -20.90
C ASP A 395 26.86 6.55 -22.27
N ALA A 396 27.75 6.36 -23.26
CA ALA A 396 27.47 6.76 -24.63
C ALA A 396 26.23 6.09 -25.21
N ALA A 397 26.07 4.81 -24.98
CA ALA A 397 24.91 4.04 -25.43
C ALA A 397 23.60 4.50 -24.76
N LEU A 398 23.59 4.63 -23.42
CA LEU A 398 22.41 5.02 -22.66
C LEU A 398 21.94 6.45 -22.98
N ASN A 399 22.81 7.32 -23.49
CA ASN A 399 22.49 8.70 -23.90
C ASN A 399 21.96 8.80 -25.33
N LEU A 400 21.90 7.70 -26.11
CA LEU A 400 21.30 7.73 -27.45
C LEU A 400 19.78 8.00 -27.37
N GLU A 401 19.28 8.79 -28.31
CA GLU A 401 17.86 9.06 -28.46
C GLU A 401 17.11 7.89 -29.12
N GLY A 402 15.81 7.82 -28.87
CA GLY A 402 14.92 6.79 -29.41
C GLY A 402 15.29 5.38 -28.93
N PRO A 403 14.91 4.32 -29.65
CA PRO A 403 15.12 2.92 -29.24
C PRO A 403 16.54 2.40 -29.50
N ALA A 404 17.40 3.17 -30.19
CA ALA A 404 18.75 2.73 -30.56
C ALA A 404 19.66 2.46 -29.34
N TRP A 405 19.36 3.06 -28.20
CA TRP A 405 20.13 2.86 -26.96
C TRP A 405 20.15 1.42 -26.48
N GLU A 406 19.07 0.66 -26.64
CA GLU A 406 18.98 -0.73 -26.17
C GLU A 406 19.98 -1.62 -26.89
N ALA A 407 20.01 -1.54 -28.23
CA ALA A 407 20.95 -2.30 -29.03
C ALA A 407 22.40 -1.90 -28.77
N ALA A 408 22.68 -0.60 -28.61
CA ALA A 408 24.01 -0.09 -28.30
C ALA A 408 24.49 -0.53 -26.90
N ALA A 409 23.62 -0.43 -25.87
CA ALA A 409 23.94 -0.90 -24.54
C ALA A 409 24.16 -2.42 -24.50
N ALA A 410 23.32 -3.21 -25.19
CA ALA A 410 23.48 -4.64 -25.31
C ALA A 410 24.80 -5.03 -26.00
N ALA A 411 25.22 -4.28 -27.02
CA ALA A 411 26.51 -4.49 -27.70
C ALA A 411 27.70 -4.20 -26.77
N ALA A 412 27.70 -3.06 -26.06
CA ALA A 412 28.74 -2.71 -25.10
C ALA A 412 28.88 -3.73 -23.97
N ILE A 413 27.75 -4.10 -23.39
CA ILE A 413 27.65 -5.13 -22.33
C ILE A 413 28.12 -6.50 -22.88
N GLY A 414 27.64 -6.86 -24.08
CA GLY A 414 27.98 -8.12 -24.72
C GLY A 414 29.45 -8.30 -25.04
N ALA A 415 30.16 -7.21 -25.33
CA ALA A 415 31.59 -7.23 -25.63
C ALA A 415 32.48 -7.37 -24.40
N LEU A 416 32.09 -6.74 -23.27
CA LEU A 416 32.96 -6.53 -22.12
C LEU A 416 32.56 -7.27 -20.84
N VAL A 417 31.32 -7.74 -20.77
CA VAL A 417 30.79 -8.44 -19.57
C VAL A 417 30.52 -9.91 -19.88
N PRO A 418 31.02 -10.86 -19.08
CA PRO A 418 30.70 -12.28 -19.22
C PRO A 418 29.21 -12.57 -19.12
N ALA A 419 28.74 -13.60 -19.81
CA ALA A 419 27.29 -13.91 -19.91
C ALA A 419 26.62 -14.13 -18.55
N ASP A 420 27.32 -14.76 -17.59
CA ASP A 420 26.85 -15.04 -16.24
C ASP A 420 26.80 -13.80 -15.34
N ARG A 421 27.34 -12.67 -15.79
CA ARG A 421 27.32 -11.37 -15.11
C ARG A 421 26.43 -10.33 -15.80
N ARG A 422 25.76 -10.70 -16.89
CA ARG A 422 24.80 -9.84 -17.57
C ARG A 422 23.45 -9.89 -16.87
N ILE A 423 22.85 -8.72 -16.65
CA ILE A 423 21.51 -8.62 -16.06
C ILE A 423 20.46 -8.52 -17.18
N ASP A 424 19.39 -9.28 -17.03
CA ASP A 424 18.11 -9.09 -17.71
C ASP A 424 17.10 -8.70 -16.65
N VAL A 425 16.72 -7.42 -16.62
CA VAL A 425 15.90 -6.85 -15.55
C VAL A 425 14.51 -7.45 -15.52
N GLU A 426 13.91 -7.72 -16.68
CA GLU A 426 12.55 -8.27 -16.77
C GLU A 426 12.50 -9.73 -16.32
N SER A 427 13.54 -10.50 -16.62
CA SER A 427 13.64 -11.90 -16.20
C SER A 427 13.86 -12.09 -14.69
N LEU A 428 14.29 -11.05 -13.96
CA LEU A 428 14.50 -11.11 -12.50
C LEU A 428 13.22 -11.50 -11.72
N ALA A 429 12.04 -11.19 -12.27
CA ALA A 429 10.77 -11.61 -11.69
C ALA A 429 10.52 -13.10 -11.80
N HIS A 430 11.16 -13.78 -12.75
CA HIS A 430 10.94 -15.18 -13.09
C HIS A 430 12.26 -15.96 -13.17
N PRO A 431 13.01 -16.10 -12.05
CA PRO A 431 14.38 -16.63 -12.05
C PRO A 431 14.47 -18.09 -12.56
N PHE A 432 13.36 -18.79 -12.64
CA PHE A 432 13.27 -20.15 -13.15
C PHE A 432 12.52 -20.26 -14.49
N ALA A 433 12.30 -19.12 -15.18
CA ALA A 433 11.65 -19.15 -16.49
C ALA A 433 12.39 -20.10 -17.46
N GLY A 434 11.63 -20.93 -18.17
CA GLY A 434 12.18 -21.92 -19.12
C GLY A 434 12.89 -23.14 -18.49
N ARG A 435 13.09 -23.17 -17.15
CA ARG A 435 13.70 -24.31 -16.45
C ARG A 435 12.65 -25.33 -16.05
N ARG A 436 12.99 -26.61 -16.23
CA ARG A 436 12.22 -27.74 -15.70
C ARG A 436 13.10 -28.52 -14.74
N PHE A 437 12.50 -29.07 -13.71
CA PHE A 437 13.18 -29.82 -12.66
C PHE A 437 12.70 -31.29 -12.74
N ASP A 438 13.64 -32.20 -12.65
CA ASP A 438 13.33 -33.65 -12.74
C ASP A 438 12.61 -34.14 -11.46
N ASP A 439 12.80 -33.47 -10.34
CA ASP A 439 12.15 -33.76 -9.08
C ASP A 439 12.09 -32.51 -8.16
N GLY A 440 11.42 -32.63 -7.01
CA GLY A 440 11.29 -31.59 -6.02
C GLY A 440 12.57 -31.33 -5.21
N GLU A 441 13.50 -32.29 -5.16
CA GLU A 441 14.78 -32.10 -4.48
C GLU A 441 15.68 -31.14 -5.25
N GLY A 442 15.79 -31.36 -6.58
CA GLY A 442 16.51 -30.45 -7.47
C GLY A 442 15.90 -29.05 -7.50
N PHE A 443 14.56 -28.94 -7.44
CA PHE A 443 13.91 -27.63 -7.30
C PHE A 443 14.22 -26.97 -5.95
N SER A 444 14.13 -27.72 -4.85
CA SER A 444 14.41 -27.18 -3.51
C SER A 444 15.86 -26.71 -3.37
N ALA A 445 16.82 -27.42 -3.97
CA ALA A 445 18.22 -27.00 -4.02
C ALA A 445 18.40 -25.67 -4.79
N ALA A 446 17.70 -25.50 -5.92
CA ALA A 446 17.75 -24.28 -6.71
C ALA A 446 17.13 -23.08 -5.96
N VAL A 447 16.02 -23.30 -5.25
CA VAL A 447 15.41 -22.25 -4.41
C VAL A 447 16.34 -21.89 -3.23
N LEU A 448 16.97 -22.87 -2.61
CA LEU A 448 17.91 -22.61 -1.51
C LEU A 448 19.11 -21.78 -1.99
N ALA A 449 19.66 -22.10 -3.16
CA ALA A 449 20.74 -21.30 -3.77
C ALA A 449 20.29 -19.85 -4.04
N TYR A 450 19.06 -19.64 -4.54
CA TYR A 450 18.47 -18.32 -4.73
C TYR A 450 18.35 -17.54 -3.41
N LEU A 451 17.91 -18.19 -2.32
CA LEU A 451 17.77 -17.56 -1.01
C LEU A 451 19.12 -17.18 -0.41
N ASP A 452 20.13 -18.05 -0.54
CA ASP A 452 21.49 -17.81 -0.05
C ASP A 452 22.15 -16.64 -0.82
N GLU A 453 22.00 -16.61 -2.13
CA GLU A 453 22.48 -15.50 -2.97
C GLU A 453 21.79 -14.17 -2.58
N ASP A 454 20.48 -14.19 -2.38
CA ASP A 454 19.72 -12.99 -2.02
C ASP A 454 20.10 -12.49 -0.61
N ALA A 455 20.31 -13.38 0.35
CA ALA A 455 20.79 -13.04 1.68
C ALA A 455 22.20 -12.46 1.66
N ALA A 456 23.11 -13.09 0.90
CA ALA A 456 24.48 -12.59 0.72
C ALA A 456 24.51 -11.23 0.03
N GLY A 457 23.73 -11.05 -1.03
CA GLY A 457 23.59 -9.76 -1.72
C GLY A 457 23.05 -8.66 -0.79
N SER A 458 22.04 -9.00 0.03
CA SER A 458 21.52 -8.06 1.03
C SER A 458 22.58 -7.63 2.04
N ALA A 459 23.43 -8.54 2.48
CA ALA A 459 24.51 -8.24 3.42
C ALA A 459 25.61 -7.37 2.80
N ARG A 460 25.92 -7.54 1.50
CA ARG A 460 26.85 -6.66 0.76
C ARG A 460 26.33 -5.22 0.63
N GLY A 461 25.02 -5.00 0.74
CA GLY A 461 24.44 -3.66 0.70
C GLY A 461 24.73 -2.92 -0.59
N GLU A 462 25.39 -1.76 -0.52
CA GLU A 462 25.76 -0.94 -1.68
C GLU A 462 26.86 -1.56 -2.57
N ASP A 463 27.49 -2.65 -2.13
CA ASP A 463 28.50 -3.37 -2.90
C ASP A 463 27.91 -4.53 -3.73
N ASP A 464 26.61 -4.72 -3.70
CA ASP A 464 25.92 -5.73 -4.52
C ASP A 464 25.33 -5.11 -5.79
N PRO A 465 25.78 -5.50 -7.00
CA PRO A 465 25.27 -4.94 -8.25
C PRO A 465 23.76 -5.13 -8.43
N LEU A 466 23.21 -6.31 -8.08
CA LEU A 466 21.78 -6.58 -8.21
C LEU A 466 20.97 -5.74 -7.23
N LYS A 467 21.42 -5.59 -5.98
CA LYS A 467 20.73 -4.75 -5.00
C LYS A 467 20.77 -3.27 -5.38
N MET A 468 21.82 -2.81 -6.06
CA MET A 468 21.88 -1.43 -6.59
C MET A 468 20.95 -1.24 -7.79
N ALA A 469 20.83 -2.20 -8.69
CA ALA A 469 19.80 -2.18 -9.74
C ALA A 469 18.37 -2.11 -9.14
N ILE A 470 18.09 -2.93 -8.14
CA ILE A 470 16.80 -2.89 -7.39
C ILE A 470 16.64 -1.54 -6.67
N GLY A 471 17.72 -0.99 -6.14
CA GLY A 471 17.77 0.35 -5.54
C GLY A 471 17.36 1.45 -6.51
N ALA A 472 17.85 1.40 -7.75
CA ALA A 472 17.47 2.33 -8.82
C ALA A 472 15.97 2.19 -9.17
N MET A 473 15.47 0.95 -9.29
CA MET A 473 14.04 0.70 -9.50
C MET A 473 13.19 1.24 -8.34
N ASN A 474 13.65 1.10 -7.10
CA ASN A 474 12.93 1.63 -5.93
C ASN A 474 12.92 3.16 -5.90
N ALA A 475 14.04 3.81 -6.25
CA ALA A 475 14.12 5.27 -6.40
C ALA A 475 13.16 5.76 -7.50
N GLY A 476 13.23 5.11 -8.69
CA GLY A 476 12.37 5.46 -9.82
C GLY A 476 10.89 5.24 -9.58
N ARG A 477 10.49 4.32 -8.68
CA ARG A 477 9.07 4.15 -8.30
C ARG A 477 8.43 5.44 -7.81
N SER A 478 9.16 6.24 -7.04
CA SER A 478 8.65 7.52 -6.54
C SER A 478 8.39 8.49 -7.71
N VAL A 479 9.29 8.53 -8.68
CA VAL A 479 9.17 9.36 -9.89
C VAL A 479 8.03 8.86 -10.77
N ILE A 480 7.94 7.54 -11.01
CA ILE A 480 6.87 6.93 -11.80
C ILE A 480 5.49 7.19 -11.16
N LYS A 481 5.37 7.09 -9.84
CA LYS A 481 4.11 7.42 -9.14
C LYS A 481 3.62 8.84 -9.46
N GLU A 482 4.53 9.79 -9.49
CA GLU A 482 4.19 11.18 -9.82
C GLU A 482 3.79 11.32 -11.30
N ALA A 483 4.49 10.61 -12.19
CA ALA A 483 4.22 10.61 -13.62
C ALA A 483 2.83 10.06 -13.97
N VAL A 484 2.46 8.93 -13.38
CA VAL A 484 1.23 8.18 -13.73
C VAL A 484 -0.01 8.64 -12.99
N ALA A 485 0.14 9.44 -11.92
CA ALA A 485 -0.97 9.89 -11.10
C ALA A 485 -1.96 10.75 -11.87
N ASP A 486 -3.24 10.66 -11.48
CA ASP A 486 -4.31 11.56 -11.95
C ASP A 486 -4.49 11.60 -13.48
N GLY A 487 -4.30 10.45 -14.13
CA GLY A 487 -4.43 10.32 -15.58
C GLY A 487 -3.14 10.68 -16.34
N GLY A 488 -2.00 10.63 -15.70
CA GLY A 488 -0.69 10.88 -16.33
C GLY A 488 -0.34 9.92 -17.46
N ILE A 489 -0.91 8.71 -17.47
CA ILE A 489 -0.86 7.75 -18.59
C ILE A 489 -2.27 7.33 -19.00
N SER A 490 -2.43 6.72 -20.18
CA SER A 490 -3.72 6.23 -20.64
C SER A 490 -4.24 5.06 -19.78
N GLY A 491 -5.55 4.83 -19.78
CA GLY A 491 -6.14 3.69 -19.07
C GLY A 491 -5.67 2.35 -19.61
N ALA A 492 -5.37 2.24 -20.90
CA ALA A 492 -4.80 1.05 -21.53
C ALA A 492 -3.39 0.79 -20.99
N SER A 493 -2.50 1.78 -21.05
CA SER A 493 -1.14 1.70 -20.50
C SER A 493 -1.14 1.44 -18.99
N TRP A 494 -2.08 2.05 -18.24
CA TRP A 494 -2.26 1.77 -16.81
C TRP A 494 -2.54 0.29 -16.52
N ASN A 495 -3.46 -0.32 -17.26
CA ASN A 495 -3.88 -1.71 -17.00
C ASN A 495 -2.92 -2.75 -17.58
N ALA A 496 -2.53 -2.60 -18.86
CA ALA A 496 -1.74 -3.60 -19.55
C ALA A 496 -0.25 -3.53 -19.20
N GLU A 497 0.29 -2.33 -19.09
CA GLU A 497 1.73 -2.11 -18.94
C GLU A 497 2.10 -1.92 -17.46
N LEU A 498 1.65 -0.82 -16.82
CA LEU A 498 2.01 -0.51 -15.44
C LEU A 498 1.56 -1.62 -14.46
N ARG A 499 0.27 -1.99 -14.49
CA ARG A 499 -0.29 -3.00 -13.59
C ARG A 499 -0.15 -4.43 -14.10
N GLY A 500 -0.07 -4.62 -15.42
CA GLY A 500 0.00 -5.93 -16.05
C GLY A 500 1.32 -6.65 -15.80
N TRP A 501 2.45 -5.94 -15.95
CA TRP A 501 3.76 -6.56 -15.79
C TRP A 501 4.70 -5.79 -14.84
N PHE A 502 4.75 -4.45 -14.91
CA PHE A 502 5.73 -3.69 -14.13
C PHE A 502 5.46 -3.72 -12.62
N GLU A 503 4.21 -3.53 -12.18
CA GLU A 503 3.85 -3.61 -10.76
C GLU A 503 4.24 -4.98 -10.16
N PRO A 504 3.87 -6.13 -10.75
CA PRO A 504 4.35 -7.42 -10.29
C PRO A 504 5.87 -7.55 -10.26
N LEU A 505 6.58 -7.06 -11.29
CA LEU A 505 8.04 -7.08 -11.33
C LEU A 505 8.62 -6.34 -10.12
N VAL A 506 8.30 -5.05 -10.00
CA VAL A 506 8.92 -4.18 -9.01
C VAL A 506 8.49 -4.52 -7.57
N GLU A 507 7.28 -5.06 -7.37
CA GLU A 507 6.86 -5.55 -6.06
C GLU A 507 7.72 -6.72 -5.59
N GLY A 508 8.00 -7.67 -6.46
CA GLY A 508 8.84 -8.83 -6.15
C GLY A 508 10.29 -8.49 -5.88
N LEU A 509 10.79 -7.41 -6.46
CA LEU A 509 12.19 -6.97 -6.34
C LEU A 509 12.36 -5.94 -5.20
N ALA A 510 11.53 -4.90 -5.18
CA ALA A 510 11.72 -3.73 -4.32
C ALA A 510 10.79 -3.65 -3.10
N SER A 511 9.71 -4.47 -3.04
CA SER A 511 8.78 -4.50 -1.90
C SER A 511 8.98 -5.69 -0.96
N GLY A 512 10.13 -6.35 -1.02
CA GLY A 512 10.39 -7.56 -0.27
C GLY A 512 10.58 -7.37 1.24
N PRO A 513 10.80 -8.48 1.96
CA PRO A 513 10.92 -8.51 3.40
C PRO A 513 12.28 -7.95 3.89
N PRO A 514 12.42 -7.75 5.21
CA PRO A 514 13.73 -7.55 5.82
C PRO A 514 14.70 -8.69 5.48
N PRO A 515 16.03 -8.42 5.37
CA PRO A 515 17.05 -9.44 5.10
C PRO A 515 16.97 -10.64 6.03
N LEU A 516 16.70 -10.40 7.31
CA LEU A 516 16.52 -11.43 8.33
C LEU A 516 15.49 -12.50 7.91
N ARG A 517 14.41 -12.13 7.25
CA ARG A 517 13.35 -13.07 6.87
C ARG A 517 13.78 -14.06 5.79
N ILE A 518 14.62 -13.62 4.85
CA ILE A 518 15.21 -14.54 3.84
C ILE A 518 16.21 -15.49 4.49
N ALA A 519 17.06 -15.02 5.39
CA ALA A 519 17.98 -15.87 6.14
C ALA A 519 17.23 -16.91 7.01
N GLN A 520 16.15 -16.49 7.67
CA GLN A 520 15.27 -17.38 8.44
C GLN A 520 14.58 -18.42 7.54
N LEU A 521 14.08 -18.02 6.38
CA LEU A 521 13.46 -18.93 5.42
C LEU A 521 14.47 -19.98 4.92
N ALA A 522 15.69 -19.58 4.56
CA ALA A 522 16.75 -20.51 4.16
C ALA A 522 17.07 -21.53 5.28
N ALA A 523 17.12 -21.09 6.53
CA ALA A 523 17.32 -21.97 7.67
C ALA A 523 16.17 -22.98 7.86
N LEU A 524 14.91 -22.53 7.67
CA LEU A 524 13.72 -23.40 7.74
C LEU A 524 13.68 -24.43 6.61
N VAL A 525 14.13 -24.05 5.41
CA VAL A 525 14.26 -24.99 4.29
C VAL A 525 15.30 -26.08 4.59
N ARG A 526 16.47 -25.70 5.12
CA ARG A 526 17.52 -26.66 5.55
C ARG A 526 17.04 -27.58 6.66
N ALA A 527 16.23 -27.06 7.57
CA ALA A 527 15.63 -27.84 8.67
C ALA A 527 14.45 -28.73 8.20
N GLY A 528 14.05 -28.70 6.92
CA GLY A 528 12.93 -29.47 6.39
C GLY A 528 11.54 -29.03 6.85
N ILE A 529 11.44 -27.84 7.46
CA ILE A 529 10.16 -27.26 7.91
C ILE A 529 9.40 -26.64 6.73
N VAL A 530 10.12 -26.03 5.77
CA VAL A 530 9.53 -25.41 4.58
C VAL A 530 10.01 -26.16 3.32
N ARG A 531 9.06 -26.47 2.44
CA ARG A 531 9.28 -26.99 1.08
C ARG A 531 8.52 -26.14 0.08
N PHE A 532 8.90 -26.23 -1.19
CA PHE A 532 8.27 -25.48 -2.27
C PHE A 532 7.69 -26.42 -3.33
N VAL A 533 6.50 -26.07 -3.84
CA VAL A 533 5.81 -26.84 -4.89
C VAL A 533 6.48 -26.66 -6.25
N GLY A 534 6.86 -25.44 -6.59
CA GLY A 534 7.42 -25.07 -7.88
C GLY A 534 6.80 -23.82 -8.49
N PRO A 535 7.35 -23.34 -9.62
CA PRO A 535 6.78 -22.23 -10.37
C PRO A 535 5.43 -22.59 -10.99
N ASN A 536 4.60 -21.58 -11.21
CA ASN A 536 3.28 -21.68 -11.83
C ASN A 536 2.41 -22.82 -11.25
N PRO A 537 2.20 -22.86 -9.90
CA PRO A 537 1.53 -23.96 -9.24
C PRO A 537 0.02 -23.96 -9.53
N ALA A 538 -0.54 -25.14 -9.67
CA ALA A 538 -1.98 -25.38 -9.65
C ALA A 538 -2.40 -25.84 -8.25
N PHE A 539 -3.38 -25.15 -7.67
CA PHE A 539 -4.04 -25.53 -6.43
C PHE A 539 -5.45 -26.03 -6.73
N GLY A 540 -5.87 -27.09 -6.05
CA GLY A 540 -7.18 -27.67 -6.27
C GLY A 540 -7.58 -28.62 -5.14
N PHE A 541 -8.71 -29.29 -5.36
CA PHE A 541 -9.18 -30.39 -4.54
C PHE A 541 -8.99 -31.70 -5.32
N ASP A 542 -8.41 -32.69 -4.67
CA ASP A 542 -8.26 -34.04 -5.20
C ASP A 542 -9.42 -34.91 -4.72
N PRO A 543 -10.34 -35.32 -5.59
CA PRO A 543 -11.52 -36.10 -5.20
C PRO A 543 -11.19 -37.54 -4.77
N ASP A 544 -10.10 -38.12 -5.27
CA ASP A 544 -9.70 -39.48 -4.95
C ASP A 544 -9.11 -39.58 -3.54
N GLU A 545 -8.31 -38.61 -3.16
CA GLU A 545 -7.74 -38.51 -1.82
C GLU A 545 -8.64 -37.77 -0.82
N GLY A 546 -9.58 -36.97 -1.30
CA GLY A 546 -10.43 -36.10 -0.46
C GLY A 546 -9.63 -34.97 0.22
N LEU A 547 -8.58 -34.48 -0.40
CA LEU A 547 -7.64 -33.52 0.15
C LEU A 547 -7.42 -32.31 -0.79
N PHE A 548 -6.91 -31.22 -0.26
CA PHE A 548 -6.32 -30.18 -1.11
C PHE A 548 -5.06 -30.70 -1.78
N ARG A 549 -4.84 -30.29 -3.02
CA ARG A 549 -3.67 -30.67 -3.83
C ARG A 549 -2.98 -29.45 -4.39
N ALA A 550 -1.64 -29.46 -4.39
CA ALA A 550 -0.81 -28.48 -5.06
C ALA A 550 0.29 -29.18 -5.89
N ALA A 551 0.47 -28.75 -7.14
CA ALA A 551 1.50 -29.29 -8.02
C ALA A 551 1.99 -28.22 -8.99
N SER A 552 3.25 -28.29 -9.44
CA SER A 552 3.80 -27.43 -10.47
C SER A 552 4.05 -28.25 -11.76
N PRO A 553 3.67 -27.73 -12.94
CA PRO A 553 3.98 -28.40 -14.20
C PRO A 553 5.48 -28.34 -14.55
N TRP A 554 6.28 -27.60 -13.78
CA TRP A 554 7.71 -27.41 -14.02
C TRP A 554 8.58 -28.30 -13.14
N VAL A 555 7.97 -29.03 -12.17
CA VAL A 555 8.65 -29.99 -11.29
C VAL A 555 8.00 -31.34 -11.50
N ARG A 556 8.78 -32.31 -12.01
CA ARG A 556 8.25 -33.62 -12.39
C ARG A 556 7.96 -34.49 -11.17
N GLY A 557 6.85 -35.22 -11.22
CA GLY A 557 6.54 -36.31 -10.29
C GLY A 557 6.14 -35.86 -8.87
N GLU A 558 6.11 -34.57 -8.56
CA GLU A 558 5.81 -34.12 -7.22
C GLU A 558 4.45 -33.39 -7.16
N ALA A 559 3.55 -33.94 -6.36
CA ALA A 559 2.31 -33.29 -5.95
C ALA A 559 2.18 -33.41 -4.44
N PHE A 560 1.72 -32.35 -3.82
CA PHE A 560 1.50 -32.30 -2.37
C PHE A 560 0.02 -32.29 -2.06
N THR A 561 -0.40 -33.12 -1.11
CA THR A 561 -1.77 -33.14 -0.62
C THR A 561 -1.81 -32.82 0.86
N ALA A 562 -2.87 -32.12 1.30
CA ALA A 562 -3.06 -31.76 2.70
C ALA A 562 -4.53 -31.46 3.04
N ARG A 563 -4.85 -31.58 4.34
CA ARG A 563 -6.14 -31.15 4.88
C ARG A 563 -6.23 -29.63 5.12
N TYR A 564 -5.11 -28.91 5.01
CA TYR A 564 -4.95 -27.53 5.44
C TYR A 564 -4.40 -26.70 4.29
N LEU A 565 -5.12 -25.61 3.93
CA LEU A 565 -4.69 -24.66 2.89
C LEU A 565 -4.83 -23.22 3.41
N VAL A 566 -3.77 -22.44 3.27
CA VAL A 566 -3.71 -21.03 3.66
C VAL A 566 -3.44 -20.17 2.45
N GLU A 567 -4.24 -19.13 2.25
CA GLU A 567 -3.99 -18.04 1.31
C GLU A 567 -3.12 -16.97 1.99
N ALA A 568 -1.82 -17.00 1.77
CA ALA A 568 -0.89 -16.04 2.36
C ALA A 568 -0.88 -14.71 1.58
N MET A 569 -2.03 -14.05 1.52
CA MET A 569 -2.24 -12.78 0.82
C MET A 569 -3.30 -11.93 1.52
N MET A 570 -3.29 -10.64 1.25
CA MET A 570 -4.34 -9.73 1.70
C MET A 570 -5.64 -9.94 0.90
N PRO A 571 -6.81 -9.61 1.47
CA PRO A 571 -8.04 -9.48 0.69
C PRO A 571 -7.85 -8.54 -0.49
N ALA A 572 -8.56 -8.80 -1.59
CA ALA A 572 -8.45 -8.00 -2.79
C ALA A 572 -8.83 -6.53 -2.52
N ASN A 573 -7.92 -5.61 -2.81
CA ASN A 573 -8.20 -4.18 -2.72
C ASN A 573 -8.95 -3.71 -3.98
N ARG A 574 -10.24 -4.04 -4.04
CA ARG A 574 -11.13 -3.66 -5.15
C ARG A 574 -12.50 -3.27 -4.59
N VAL A 575 -12.91 -2.03 -4.80
CA VAL A 575 -14.15 -1.48 -4.22
C VAL A 575 -15.39 -2.25 -4.66
N SER A 576 -15.45 -2.72 -5.91
CA SER A 576 -16.58 -3.49 -6.47
C SER A 576 -16.76 -4.89 -5.84
N THR A 577 -15.74 -5.43 -5.19
CA THR A 577 -15.81 -6.74 -4.51
C THR A 577 -15.79 -6.62 -2.99
N SER A 578 -15.93 -5.39 -2.47
CA SER A 578 -15.90 -5.14 -1.02
C SER A 578 -17.07 -5.79 -0.30
N LEU A 579 -16.80 -6.34 0.88
CA LEU A 579 -17.78 -6.84 1.84
C LEU A 579 -18.11 -5.82 2.94
N SER A 580 -17.44 -4.67 2.97
CA SER A 580 -17.74 -3.58 3.92
C SER A 580 -19.19 -3.10 3.76
N PRO A 581 -19.99 -3.06 4.85
CA PRO A 581 -21.35 -2.55 4.79
C PRO A 581 -21.42 -1.13 4.19
N LEU A 582 -20.55 -0.23 4.64
CA LEU A 582 -20.46 1.15 4.14
C LEU A 582 -20.19 1.19 2.63
N MET A 583 -19.17 0.44 2.16
CA MET A 583 -18.81 0.49 0.73
C MET A 583 -19.92 -0.09 -0.14
N ARG A 584 -20.60 -1.14 0.33
CA ARG A 584 -21.78 -1.72 -0.35
C ARG A 584 -22.94 -0.74 -0.42
N ASP A 585 -23.22 -0.05 0.69
CA ASP A 585 -24.27 0.97 0.75
C ASP A 585 -23.98 2.12 -0.24
N LEU A 586 -22.77 2.67 -0.20
CA LEU A 586 -22.31 3.74 -1.08
C LEU A 586 -22.44 3.40 -2.57
N LEU A 587 -22.09 2.18 -2.95
CA LEU A 587 -22.20 1.69 -4.32
C LEU A 587 -23.65 1.42 -4.71
N ALA A 588 -24.44 0.84 -3.81
CA ALA A 588 -25.83 0.46 -4.06
C ALA A 588 -26.76 1.69 -4.21
N ASN A 589 -26.54 2.72 -3.36
CA ASN A 589 -27.32 3.97 -3.42
C ASN A 589 -26.79 4.96 -4.48
N GLY A 590 -25.66 4.63 -5.15
CA GLY A 590 -25.05 5.43 -6.22
C GLY A 590 -24.33 6.68 -5.75
N THR A 591 -24.06 6.84 -4.46
CA THR A 591 -23.30 7.97 -3.91
C THR A 591 -21.87 8.00 -4.43
N VAL A 592 -21.30 6.83 -4.69
CA VAL A 592 -20.00 6.64 -5.35
C VAL A 592 -20.11 5.62 -6.48
N ARG A 593 -19.12 5.59 -7.35
CA ARG A 593 -18.96 4.55 -8.37
C ARG A 593 -17.50 4.12 -8.50
N PRO A 594 -17.22 2.89 -8.97
CA PRO A 594 -15.87 2.52 -9.37
C PRO A 594 -15.47 3.30 -10.63
N ARG A 595 -14.19 3.69 -10.74
CA ARG A 595 -13.70 4.30 -11.97
C ARG A 595 -13.60 3.26 -13.09
N THR A 596 -13.99 3.62 -14.29
CA THR A 596 -13.91 2.77 -15.48
C THR A 596 -12.95 3.40 -16.49
N PHE A 597 -12.09 2.59 -17.08
CA PHE A 597 -11.21 2.94 -18.20
C PHE A 597 -11.68 2.25 -19.47
N MET A 598 -11.40 2.84 -20.61
CA MET A 598 -11.56 2.15 -21.88
C MET A 598 -10.26 1.40 -22.20
N ALA A 599 -10.35 0.09 -22.42
CA ALA A 599 -9.25 -0.70 -22.95
C ALA A 599 -9.02 -0.40 -24.43
N GLU A 600 -7.92 -0.88 -25.01
CA GLU A 600 -7.58 -0.64 -26.43
C GLU A 600 -8.63 -1.17 -27.40
N ASP A 601 -9.27 -2.26 -27.05
CA ASP A 601 -10.39 -2.86 -27.82
C ASP A 601 -11.73 -2.14 -27.65
N GLY A 602 -11.76 -1.03 -26.90
CA GLY A 602 -12.97 -0.27 -26.62
C GLY A 602 -13.87 -0.86 -25.53
N VAL A 603 -13.44 -1.94 -24.86
CA VAL A 603 -14.19 -2.54 -23.76
C VAL A 603 -13.95 -1.78 -22.45
N PRO A 604 -15.00 -1.40 -21.70
CA PRO A 604 -14.82 -0.73 -20.42
C PRO A 604 -14.28 -1.71 -19.36
N VAL A 605 -13.18 -1.32 -18.72
CA VAL A 605 -12.55 -2.07 -17.62
C VAL A 605 -12.73 -1.32 -16.31
N THR A 606 -13.36 -1.96 -15.33
CA THR A 606 -13.55 -1.40 -13.98
C THR A 606 -12.25 -1.47 -13.21
N SER A 607 -11.80 -0.31 -12.69
CA SER A 607 -10.60 -0.22 -11.86
C SER A 607 -10.81 -0.78 -10.43
N ALA A 608 -9.73 -0.82 -9.65
CA ALA A 608 -9.80 -1.24 -8.27
C ALA A 608 -10.36 -0.17 -7.31
N GLY A 609 -10.23 1.13 -7.68
CA GLY A 609 -10.59 2.26 -6.82
C GLY A 609 -11.88 2.96 -7.21
N LEU A 610 -12.24 3.96 -6.41
CA LEU A 610 -13.38 4.85 -6.67
C LEU A 610 -13.06 5.83 -7.79
N ASP A 611 -14.12 6.29 -8.47
CA ASP A 611 -14.05 7.43 -9.36
C ASP A 611 -14.04 8.72 -8.54
N VAL A 612 -13.01 9.54 -8.78
CA VAL A 612 -12.76 10.77 -8.02
C VAL A 612 -12.27 11.89 -8.95
N THR A 613 -12.44 13.12 -8.51
CA THR A 613 -11.84 14.30 -9.18
C THR A 613 -10.31 14.29 -9.00
N ALA A 614 -9.62 15.22 -9.67
CA ALA A 614 -8.27 15.63 -9.27
C ALA A 614 -8.26 16.10 -7.79
N PRO A 615 -7.09 16.24 -7.13
CA PRO A 615 -7.05 16.71 -5.75
C PRO A 615 -7.99 17.91 -5.52
N PRO A 616 -8.80 17.89 -4.46
CA PRO A 616 -8.74 17.10 -3.24
C PRO A 616 -9.48 15.74 -3.27
N TYR A 617 -9.65 15.10 -4.40
CA TYR A 617 -10.27 13.77 -4.58
C TYR A 617 -11.69 13.65 -4.05
N ARG A 618 -12.56 14.54 -4.55
CA ARG A 618 -13.98 14.41 -4.28
C ARG A 618 -14.56 13.19 -5.00
N ALA A 619 -15.41 12.44 -4.32
CA ALA A 619 -16.07 11.29 -4.91
C ALA A 619 -16.99 11.69 -6.05
N VAL A 620 -17.12 10.83 -7.05
CA VAL A 620 -18.02 10.99 -8.19
C VAL A 620 -19.15 9.95 -8.08
N ASP A 621 -20.41 10.41 -8.20
CA ASP A 621 -21.58 9.55 -8.09
C ASP A 621 -21.85 8.75 -9.38
N ASN A 622 -22.87 7.89 -9.34
CA ASN A 622 -23.25 7.03 -10.48
C ASN A 622 -23.75 7.83 -11.71
N THR A 623 -24.11 9.11 -11.55
CA THR A 623 -24.49 10.00 -12.65
C THR A 623 -23.30 10.77 -13.24
N GLY A 624 -22.10 10.65 -12.65
CA GLY A 624 -20.90 11.38 -13.04
C GLY A 624 -20.75 12.74 -12.37
N ARG A 625 -21.56 13.04 -11.35
CA ARG A 625 -21.51 14.33 -10.64
C ARG A 625 -20.57 14.26 -9.44
N GLU A 626 -19.77 15.31 -9.28
CA GLU A 626 -18.88 15.51 -8.14
C GLU A 626 -19.68 15.69 -6.83
N GLN A 627 -19.26 15.01 -5.77
CA GLN A 627 -19.81 15.15 -4.43
C GLN A 627 -18.98 16.19 -3.65
N GLY A 628 -19.43 17.44 -3.61
CA GLY A 628 -18.64 18.60 -3.14
C GLY A 628 -18.04 18.48 -1.73
N SER A 629 -18.63 17.67 -0.84
CA SER A 629 -18.23 17.49 0.56
C SER A 629 -17.97 16.03 0.95
N LEU A 630 -17.69 15.15 -0.04
CA LEU A 630 -17.27 13.76 0.18
C LEU A 630 -15.90 13.53 -0.45
N PHE A 631 -14.90 13.30 0.38
CA PHE A 631 -13.50 13.17 -0.02
C PHE A 631 -13.01 11.73 0.17
N VAL A 632 -12.03 11.34 -0.63
CA VAL A 632 -11.45 9.98 -0.59
C VAL A 632 -9.94 10.08 -0.41
N ILE A 633 -9.36 9.25 0.48
CA ILE A 633 -7.91 9.16 0.67
C ILE A 633 -7.46 7.71 0.88
N GLY A 634 -6.27 7.38 0.43
CA GLY A 634 -5.63 6.08 0.66
C GLY A 634 -5.97 5.04 -0.40
N LEU A 635 -6.26 3.79 0.02
CA LEU A 635 -6.35 2.64 -0.88
C LEU A 635 -7.44 2.78 -1.95
N GLN A 636 -8.51 3.49 -1.65
CA GLN A 636 -9.62 3.70 -2.57
C GLN A 636 -9.26 4.63 -3.74
N LEU A 637 -8.12 5.32 -3.69
CA LEU A 637 -7.53 6.09 -4.79
C LEU A 637 -6.74 5.22 -5.79
N ALA A 638 -6.75 3.90 -5.67
CA ALA A 638 -6.03 2.99 -6.57
C ALA A 638 -6.46 3.06 -8.05
N SER A 639 -7.49 3.84 -8.36
CA SER A 639 -7.94 4.19 -9.72
C SER A 639 -7.15 5.34 -10.36
N VAL A 640 -6.55 6.21 -9.55
CA VAL A 640 -5.87 7.45 -9.97
C VAL A 640 -4.45 7.58 -9.40
N GLN A 641 -4.08 6.72 -8.46
CA GLN A 641 -2.75 6.69 -7.84
C GLN A 641 -2.21 5.27 -7.81
N TRP A 642 -0.93 5.11 -8.14
CA TRP A 642 -0.22 3.85 -8.00
C TRP A 642 0.50 3.76 -6.66
N GLY A 643 0.46 2.59 -6.00
CA GLY A 643 1.18 2.35 -4.74
C GLY A 643 0.58 3.07 -3.52
N THR A 644 -0.74 3.19 -3.45
CA THR A 644 -1.50 3.86 -2.37
C THR A 644 -1.31 3.24 -0.98
N ALA A 645 -0.80 1.99 -0.89
CA ALA A 645 -0.52 1.31 0.38
C ALA A 645 0.78 1.78 1.07
N ILE A 646 1.66 2.52 0.35
CA ILE A 646 2.97 2.91 0.86
C ILE A 646 2.84 4.13 1.78
N ALA A 647 3.52 4.10 2.94
CA ALA A 647 3.58 5.22 3.87
C ALA A 647 4.29 6.43 3.24
N ALA A 648 4.05 7.63 3.78
CA ALA A 648 4.86 8.78 3.44
C ALA A 648 6.30 8.61 3.94
N GLU A 649 7.25 9.09 3.15
CA GLU A 649 8.68 9.01 3.43
C GLU A 649 9.15 10.24 4.22
N ALA A 650 9.80 9.99 5.34
CA ALA A 650 10.40 11.06 6.13
C ALA A 650 11.59 11.69 5.38
N GLY A 651 11.54 13.01 5.15
CA GLY A 651 12.60 13.74 4.47
C GLY A 651 12.63 13.56 2.95
N ALA A 652 11.61 12.93 2.34
CA ALA A 652 11.49 12.89 0.90
C ALA A 652 11.24 14.29 0.30
N PRO A 653 11.76 14.57 -0.90
CA PRO A 653 11.38 15.77 -1.65
C PRO A 653 9.85 15.80 -1.84
N LEU A 654 9.29 17.00 -1.86
CA LEU A 654 7.87 17.19 -2.13
C LEU A 654 7.47 16.57 -3.49
N GLY A 655 6.38 15.84 -3.49
CA GLY A 655 5.86 15.10 -4.62
C GLY A 655 6.03 13.60 -4.42
N ALA A 656 7.22 13.07 -4.66
CA ALA A 656 7.46 11.64 -4.79
C ALA A 656 7.17 10.82 -3.52
N GLY A 657 7.73 11.18 -2.37
CA GLY A 657 7.57 10.44 -1.09
C GLY A 657 6.51 11.03 -0.16
N ALA A 658 6.08 12.28 -0.39
CA ALA A 658 5.15 13.01 0.47
C ALA A 658 3.69 13.00 -0.05
N ARG A 659 3.38 12.32 -1.15
CA ARG A 659 2.08 12.38 -1.85
C ARG A 659 0.88 12.27 -0.90
N THR A 660 0.90 11.30 0.01
CA THR A 660 -0.20 11.08 0.96
C THR A 660 -0.43 12.27 1.89
N LEU A 661 0.65 12.96 2.28
CA LEU A 661 0.57 14.15 3.12
C LEU A 661 0.01 15.33 2.32
N LEU A 662 0.41 15.47 1.05
CA LEU A 662 -0.15 16.46 0.13
C LEU A 662 -1.65 16.24 -0.11
N ASP A 663 -2.07 14.98 -0.27
CA ASP A 663 -3.48 14.61 -0.42
C ASP A 663 -4.29 15.01 0.83
N ALA A 664 -3.78 14.70 2.03
CA ALA A 664 -4.41 15.08 3.28
C ALA A 664 -4.48 16.61 3.47
N ASP A 665 -3.43 17.32 3.08
CA ASP A 665 -3.37 18.79 3.13
C ASP A 665 -4.36 19.44 2.16
N ALA A 666 -4.47 18.91 0.92
CA ALA A 666 -5.43 19.37 -0.08
C ALA A 666 -6.88 19.18 0.40
N ILE A 667 -7.20 18.04 1.02
CA ILE A 667 -8.52 17.77 1.60
C ILE A 667 -8.80 18.75 2.75
N ALA A 668 -7.87 18.90 3.69
CA ALA A 668 -8.03 19.82 4.80
C ALA A 668 -8.20 21.28 4.35
N ALA A 669 -7.45 21.71 3.33
CA ALA A 669 -7.57 23.02 2.73
C ALA A 669 -8.95 23.24 2.08
N ALA A 670 -9.47 22.24 1.36
CA ALA A 670 -10.80 22.32 0.74
C ALA A 670 -11.90 22.45 1.77
N ILE A 671 -11.88 21.65 2.85
CA ILE A 671 -12.85 21.68 3.94
C ILE A 671 -12.83 23.06 4.64
N THR A 672 -11.65 23.55 4.99
CA THR A 672 -11.51 24.83 5.71
C THR A 672 -11.81 26.05 4.84
N SER A 673 -11.58 25.98 3.51
CA SER A 673 -11.93 27.07 2.57
C SER A 673 -13.44 27.17 2.35
N ALA A 674 -14.12 26.03 2.21
CA ALA A 674 -15.58 25.97 2.11
C ALA A 674 -16.25 26.56 3.36
N ALA A 675 -15.69 26.29 4.54
CA ALA A 675 -16.15 26.87 5.80
C ALA A 675 -16.06 28.41 5.83
N THR A 676 -14.96 28.98 5.33
CA THR A 676 -14.76 30.43 5.25
C THR A 676 -15.76 31.09 4.29
N SER A 677 -16.02 30.48 3.14
CA SER A 677 -16.98 30.98 2.14
C SER A 677 -18.41 30.98 2.69
N ALA A 678 -18.82 29.90 3.36
CA ALA A 678 -20.14 29.79 3.99
C ALA A 678 -20.33 30.83 5.12
N ALA A 679 -19.32 31.06 5.95
CA ALA A 679 -19.35 32.04 7.00
C ALA A 679 -19.49 33.48 6.44
N THR A 680 -18.79 33.78 5.35
CA THR A 680 -18.88 35.11 4.67
C THR A 680 -20.25 35.31 4.04
N ALA A 681 -20.83 34.31 3.41
CA ALA A 681 -22.18 34.37 2.83
C ALA A 681 -23.27 34.59 3.91
N ALA A 682 -23.15 33.91 5.04
CA ALA A 682 -24.06 34.09 6.20
C ALA A 682 -23.98 35.51 6.80
N ALA A 683 -22.76 36.06 6.93
CA ALA A 683 -22.57 37.42 7.42
C ALA A 683 -23.16 38.50 6.50
N VAL A 684 -23.07 38.32 5.18
CA VAL A 684 -23.69 39.20 4.18
C VAL A 684 -25.22 39.15 4.26
N HIS A 685 -25.81 37.97 4.46
CA HIS A 685 -27.26 37.81 4.61
C HIS A 685 -27.83 38.41 5.89
N THR A 686 -27.08 38.34 7.00
CA THR A 686 -27.48 39.00 8.28
C THR A 686 -27.37 40.49 8.18
N SER A 687 -26.37 41.04 7.52
CA SER A 687 -26.23 42.50 7.33
C SER A 687 -27.30 43.08 6.41
N SER A 688 -27.75 42.34 5.39
CA SER A 688 -28.82 42.76 4.49
C SER A 688 -30.20 42.76 5.16
N ARG A 689 -30.47 41.88 6.12
CA ARG A 689 -31.72 41.86 6.90
C ARG A 689 -31.77 43.00 7.96
N ALA A 690 -30.60 43.39 8.48
CA ALA A 690 -30.54 44.51 9.43
C ALA A 690 -30.75 45.89 8.77
N SER A 691 -30.46 46.02 7.47
CA SER A 691 -30.64 47.25 6.68
C SER A 691 -32.06 47.46 6.10
N THR A 692 -32.91 46.41 6.17
CA THR A 692 -34.34 46.49 5.67
C THR A 692 -35.36 46.68 6.80
N SER A 693 -34.90 46.80 8.09
CA SER A 693 -35.75 47.01 9.28
C SER A 693 -35.50 48.36 9.96
N SER A 694 -34.95 49.37 9.25
CA SER A 694 -34.82 50.77 9.72
C SER A 694 -35.65 51.72 8.85
#